data_5730c77f5b9f8f41c3098ec207869ca4
#
_entry.id   5730c77f5b9f8f41c3098ec207869ca4
#
_cell.length_a   1.000
_cell.length_b   1.000
_cell.length_c   1.000
_cell.angle_alpha   90.00
_cell.angle_beta   90.00
_cell.angle_gamma   90.00
#
_symmetry.space_group_name_H-M   'P 1'
#
loop_
_entity.id
_entity.type
_entity.pdbx_description
1 polymer ?
#
loop_
_entity_poly.entity_id
_entity_poly.type
_entity_poly.pdbx_seq_one_letter_code
_entity_poly.pdbx_strand_id
1 'polypeptide(L)'
;DDMRLLKNINNEYIIYKSRLRSISLDCNKLIAMITYKNLFPEDFSLFQSGVGYINSVIKSKERILSKEIQKLSDEIELLNSSINIAKKEHLNDIDELDALYLKLDNDGYFSVEDKKEDEFTTRKDFIRAIKDNNFNIIKYTPRSGSYRLEWHRSEINISGKFKELTNNDEYRLRLEAINNKRIIDMNQNKIINLEIEKKNRMNSSLSEILSNINNNFFIDTNYFSEEFHYLFKSQYFPLIVFLLREGLIDENYGDYITYFYENSLKKDDKEFLRSAYDRNPKELNYKLQNSNQIVTNLTPGDITTYDIKNIDLAAYLVSIYPENNLYLKSVIDVMKSCEDNSYILGLFEKIKNSGDVEKFTNISNDFWPTIFADIISKSDKNDDILEFLYVISSFAKIQFLKVNNEDNLLTNYISERRFIHPLILSKEQQEVLLEKFKKIGIKFHDLKKSNADIDSLKAVINSRMIDISESNLEQILQIYDIKYSRDEFKYSNITLFYENNPDNIYEYLAKEKINEYIRVYLKFGMETLKENSNVFVEILNSEKLNKELGFELIKKTNLANQIEDLKYVINTDYWNSLLIAEHIKIDERNIVSYYKEADNDFSEQLVTAINKTTVKITFSKDNLSDKTREELWETIVHNNQLDNRQYISMLKSLGFYWRNGFKLSVSSLKIKQLIYAKIIRNTKKNLNEILNNHKVNLVDFVQVDIDNFCNIFIDEDIYQFSVIKDLLMEKELVDSKKKRIVDISKQDISIQNLNVSYRIQKYILENKFEDNDFSYIIEEYSKFNNLVKSTIYIKAMSNIERIVQEKVSINIELLLEMLSDEQISERKILFSYYIQLLDDKDVIKYVRSLNFPEEFILVLKKRRPKFENSSINKRILEDYRRRDWITKIYDRGNYIKVQGRMVLK
;
A
#
# COMPACT_ATOMS: atom_id res chain seq x y z
N ASP A 1 -42.71 77.83 1.31
CA ASP A 1 -42.53 76.94 0.18
C ASP A 1 -42.69 75.44 0.56
N ASP A 2 -42.22 74.98 1.74
CA ASP A 2 -42.28 73.57 2.15
C ASP A 2 -43.70 73.03 2.33
N MET A 3 -44.63 73.85 2.85
CA MET A 3 -46.04 73.50 3.00
C MET A 3 -46.76 73.32 1.66
N ARG A 4 -46.34 74.05 0.65
CA ARG A 4 -46.90 73.98 -0.69
C ARG A 4 -46.41 72.71 -1.41
N LEU A 5 -45.17 72.41 -1.21
CA LEU A 5 -44.53 71.18 -1.70
C LEU A 5 -45.20 69.93 -1.12
N LEU A 6 -45.39 69.91 0.22
CA LEU A 6 -46.05 68.73 0.90
C LEU A 6 -47.50 68.57 0.42
N LYS A 7 -48.25 69.72 0.20
CA LYS A 7 -49.61 69.67 -0.37
C LYS A 7 -49.58 69.05 -1.79
N ASN A 8 -48.59 69.42 -2.63
CA ASN A 8 -48.47 68.90 -3.97
C ASN A 8 -48.20 67.42 -3.96
N ILE A 9 -47.23 66.96 -3.13
CA ILE A 9 -46.92 65.55 -2.95
C ILE A 9 -48.17 64.79 -2.49
N ASN A 10 -48.90 65.28 -1.52
CA ASN A 10 -50.08 64.59 -1.03
C ASN A 10 -51.20 64.55 -2.08
N ASN A 11 -51.42 65.61 -2.80
CA ASN A 11 -52.44 65.66 -3.85
C ASN A 11 -52.12 64.73 -4.98
N GLU A 12 -50.87 64.72 -5.43
CA GLU A 12 -50.37 63.71 -6.43
C GLU A 12 -50.53 62.29 -5.93
N TYR A 13 -50.14 61.98 -4.67
CA TYR A 13 -50.27 60.70 -4.07
C TYR A 13 -51.72 60.20 -4.07
N ILE A 14 -52.70 61.02 -3.67
CA ILE A 14 -54.11 60.67 -3.68
C ILE A 14 -54.61 60.36 -5.11
N ILE A 15 -54.20 61.22 -6.06
CA ILE A 15 -54.53 60.95 -7.48
C ILE A 15 -53.99 59.62 -7.98
N TYR A 16 -52.70 59.35 -7.75
CA TYR A 16 -52.05 58.11 -8.21
C TYR A 16 -52.57 56.84 -7.45
N LYS A 17 -52.73 56.96 -6.14
CA LYS A 17 -53.29 55.86 -5.32
C LYS A 17 -54.73 55.51 -5.73
N SER A 18 -55.54 56.46 -6.13
CA SER A 18 -56.88 56.21 -6.59
C SER A 18 -56.90 55.45 -7.92
N ARG A 19 -55.90 55.63 -8.78
CA ARG A 19 -55.72 54.93 -10.08
C ARG A 19 -55.15 53.53 -9.94
N LEU A 20 -54.46 53.25 -8.78
CA LEU A 20 -53.76 52.02 -8.53
C LEU A 20 -54.60 50.98 -7.79
N ARG A 21 -55.89 51.12 -7.64
CA ARG A 21 -56.75 50.19 -6.87
C ARG A 21 -56.80 48.76 -7.24
N SER A 22 -56.09 48.33 -8.30
CA SER A 22 -56.13 46.94 -8.82
C SER A 22 -54.78 46.18 -8.67
N ILE A 23 -53.74 46.81 -8.05
CA ILE A 23 -52.40 46.19 -8.04
C ILE A 23 -51.73 46.35 -6.67
N SER A 24 -51.00 45.35 -6.19
CA SER A 24 -50.33 45.26 -4.88
C SER A 24 -49.01 46.07 -4.85
N LEU A 25 -49.08 47.36 -5.17
CA LEU A 25 -47.93 48.24 -5.08
C LEU A 25 -47.73 48.79 -3.67
N ASP A 26 -46.45 48.90 -3.27
CA ASP A 26 -46.08 49.47 -1.98
C ASP A 26 -46.33 50.99 -1.99
N CYS A 27 -47.25 51.42 -1.16
CA CYS A 27 -47.63 52.80 -1.03
C CYS A 27 -46.47 53.73 -0.59
N ASN A 28 -45.53 53.20 0.16
CA ASN A 28 -44.35 53.92 0.61
C ASN A 28 -43.38 54.23 -0.54
N LYS A 29 -43.17 53.20 -1.44
CA LYS A 29 -42.37 53.40 -2.64
C LYS A 29 -43.00 54.40 -3.62
N LEU A 30 -44.31 54.35 -3.76
CA LEU A 30 -45.05 55.33 -4.57
C LEU A 30 -44.84 56.74 -4.03
N ILE A 31 -45.03 56.99 -2.73
CA ILE A 31 -44.86 58.32 -2.13
C ILE A 31 -43.42 58.82 -2.24
N ALA A 32 -42.43 57.87 -2.12
CA ALA A 32 -41.01 58.16 -2.34
C ALA A 32 -40.74 58.65 -3.76
N MET A 33 -41.30 57.99 -4.77
CA MET A 33 -41.17 58.38 -6.17
C MET A 33 -41.85 59.75 -6.48
N ILE A 34 -43.00 59.98 -5.92
CA ILE A 34 -43.68 61.29 -6.06
C ILE A 34 -42.85 62.37 -5.35
N THR A 35 -42.33 62.10 -4.17
CA THR A 35 -41.47 63.06 -3.46
C THR A 35 -40.21 63.37 -4.27
N TYR A 36 -39.59 62.40 -4.83
CA TYR A 36 -38.41 62.56 -5.68
C TYR A 36 -38.74 63.41 -6.93
N LYS A 37 -39.84 63.10 -7.60
CA LYS A 37 -40.35 63.88 -8.73
C LYS A 37 -40.52 65.39 -8.42
N ASN A 38 -41.10 65.65 -7.25
CA ASN A 38 -41.38 67.06 -6.84
C ASN A 38 -40.11 67.81 -6.39
N LEU A 39 -39.11 67.12 -5.86
CA LEU A 39 -37.85 67.73 -5.43
C LEU A 39 -36.82 67.87 -6.57
N PHE A 40 -36.81 66.97 -7.52
CA PHE A 40 -35.85 66.89 -8.65
C PHE A 40 -36.57 66.64 -9.97
N PRO A 41 -37.46 67.56 -10.44
CA PRO A 41 -38.30 67.34 -11.61
C PRO A 41 -37.47 67.09 -12.91
N GLU A 42 -36.35 67.81 -13.06
CA GLU A 42 -35.45 67.65 -14.20
C GLU A 42 -34.81 66.27 -14.22
N ASP A 43 -34.21 65.83 -13.12
CA ASP A 43 -33.62 64.51 -13.00
C ASP A 43 -34.66 63.36 -13.06
N PHE A 44 -35.84 63.59 -12.46
CA PHE A 44 -36.93 62.62 -12.61
C PHE A 44 -37.31 62.34 -14.06
N SER A 45 -37.28 63.41 -14.90
CA SER A 45 -37.54 63.30 -16.34
C SER A 45 -36.45 62.46 -17.04
N LEU A 46 -35.18 62.57 -16.64
CA LEU A 46 -34.06 61.79 -17.10
C LEU A 46 -34.12 60.33 -16.55
N PHE A 47 -34.53 60.18 -15.31
CA PHE A 47 -34.68 58.89 -14.65
C PHE A 47 -35.73 58.01 -15.36
N GLN A 48 -36.78 58.64 -15.93
CA GLN A 48 -37.74 57.91 -16.78
C GLN A 48 -37.11 57.34 -18.02
N SER A 49 -35.99 57.88 -18.50
CA SER A 49 -35.25 57.40 -19.66
C SER A 49 -34.10 56.42 -19.31
N GLY A 50 -33.99 55.97 -18.09
CA GLY A 50 -32.90 55.18 -17.60
C GLY A 50 -31.56 55.95 -17.47
N VAL A 51 -31.62 57.23 -17.29
CA VAL A 51 -30.48 58.14 -17.05
C VAL A 51 -30.77 58.95 -15.78
N GLY A 52 -29.80 59.68 -15.27
CA GLY A 52 -29.96 60.52 -14.09
C GLY A 52 -29.27 59.97 -12.83
N TYR A 53 -29.32 60.73 -11.78
CA TYR A 53 -28.54 60.53 -10.54
C TYR A 53 -28.87 59.18 -9.84
N ILE A 54 -30.15 58.94 -9.59
CA ILE A 54 -30.56 57.70 -8.92
C ILE A 54 -30.27 56.43 -9.79
N ASN A 55 -30.48 56.53 -11.09
CA ASN A 55 -30.18 55.46 -12.00
C ASN A 55 -28.68 55.15 -12.05
N SER A 56 -27.83 56.18 -11.94
CA SER A 56 -26.39 55.98 -11.78
C SER A 56 -26.02 55.14 -10.52
N VAL A 57 -26.71 55.41 -9.40
CA VAL A 57 -26.54 54.62 -8.16
C VAL A 57 -27.01 53.18 -8.35
N ILE A 58 -28.15 52.97 -8.97
CA ILE A 58 -28.66 51.62 -9.27
C ILE A 58 -27.69 50.84 -10.17
N LYS A 59 -27.19 51.47 -11.24
CA LYS A 59 -26.20 50.86 -12.16
C LYS A 59 -24.84 50.63 -11.52
N SER A 60 -24.49 51.36 -10.45
CA SER A 60 -23.20 51.14 -9.75
C SER A 60 -23.17 49.89 -8.85
N LYS A 61 -24.34 49.28 -8.59
CA LYS A 61 -24.48 48.08 -7.76
C LYS A 61 -23.46 46.98 -8.14
N GLU A 62 -23.32 46.63 -9.41
CA GLU A 62 -22.41 45.64 -9.90
C GLU A 62 -20.94 45.97 -9.61
N ARG A 63 -20.58 47.28 -9.75
CA ARG A 63 -19.22 47.77 -9.45
C ARG A 63 -18.87 47.70 -7.97
N ILE A 64 -19.86 47.98 -7.10
CA ILE A 64 -19.70 47.90 -5.64
C ILE A 64 -19.44 46.47 -5.21
N LEU A 65 -20.21 45.55 -5.74
CA LEU A 65 -20.11 44.13 -5.39
C LEU A 65 -18.85 43.44 -5.98
N SER A 66 -18.39 43.89 -7.14
CA SER A 66 -17.31 43.21 -7.90
C SER A 66 -16.04 43.01 -7.08
N LYS A 67 -15.63 43.99 -6.26
CA LYS A 67 -14.42 43.91 -5.43
C LYS A 67 -14.57 42.89 -4.28
N GLU A 68 -15.73 42.77 -3.68
CA GLU A 68 -16.01 41.82 -2.60
C GLU A 68 -16.07 40.38 -3.17
N ILE A 69 -16.76 40.23 -4.30
CA ILE A 69 -16.89 38.98 -5.01
C ILE A 69 -15.51 38.48 -5.48
N GLN A 70 -14.65 39.39 -5.97
CA GLN A 70 -13.28 39.02 -6.38
C GLN A 70 -12.46 38.49 -5.21
N LYS A 71 -12.48 39.13 -4.04
CA LYS A 71 -11.79 38.66 -2.83
C LYS A 71 -12.21 37.26 -2.41
N LEU A 72 -13.53 37.01 -2.41
CA LEU A 72 -14.05 35.67 -2.10
C LEU A 72 -13.61 34.62 -3.13
N SER A 73 -13.59 35.05 -4.41
CA SER A 73 -13.12 34.16 -5.49
C SER A 73 -11.65 33.81 -5.35
N ASP A 74 -10.79 34.77 -5.04
CA ASP A 74 -9.35 34.56 -4.85
C ASP A 74 -9.09 33.64 -3.64
N GLU A 75 -9.87 33.78 -2.55
CA GLU A 75 -9.74 32.89 -1.38
C GLU A 75 -10.15 31.43 -1.72
N ILE A 76 -11.22 31.24 -2.49
CA ILE A 76 -11.67 29.94 -2.99
C ILE A 76 -10.59 29.29 -3.88
N GLU A 77 -9.98 30.08 -4.77
CA GLU A 77 -8.93 29.60 -5.69
C GLU A 77 -7.67 29.12 -4.91
N LEU A 78 -7.26 29.88 -3.89
CA LEU A 78 -6.15 29.53 -3.00
C LEU A 78 -6.42 28.22 -2.25
N LEU A 79 -7.60 28.04 -1.70
CA LEU A 79 -7.99 26.80 -1.02
C LEU A 79 -8.04 25.61 -1.97
N ASN A 80 -8.58 25.80 -3.19
CA ASN A 80 -8.61 24.75 -4.22
C ASN A 80 -7.19 24.36 -4.67
N SER A 81 -6.29 25.32 -4.84
CA SER A 81 -4.91 25.03 -5.18
C SER A 81 -4.20 24.20 -4.10
N SER A 82 -4.40 24.58 -2.83
CA SER A 82 -3.89 23.85 -1.66
C SER A 82 -4.41 22.39 -1.60
N ILE A 83 -5.71 22.19 -1.81
CA ILE A 83 -6.33 20.87 -1.87
C ILE A 83 -5.75 20.03 -3.03
N ASN A 84 -5.56 20.63 -4.20
CA ASN A 84 -5.02 19.94 -5.36
C ASN A 84 -3.57 19.47 -5.16
N ILE A 85 -2.75 20.30 -4.50
CA ILE A 85 -1.37 19.93 -4.14
C ILE A 85 -1.40 18.78 -3.13
N ALA A 86 -2.23 18.87 -2.10
CA ALA A 86 -2.36 17.84 -1.08
C ALA A 86 -2.84 16.48 -1.65
N LYS A 87 -3.76 16.50 -2.63
CA LYS A 87 -4.26 15.28 -3.30
C LYS A 87 -3.22 14.57 -4.17
N LYS A 88 -2.24 15.30 -4.69
CA LYS A 88 -1.15 14.73 -5.51
C LYS A 88 -0.04 14.08 -4.69
N GLU A 89 0.04 14.39 -3.40
CA GLU A 89 1.03 13.77 -2.52
C GLU A 89 0.61 12.32 -2.19
N HIS A 90 1.49 11.37 -2.38
CA HIS A 90 1.22 9.95 -2.14
C HIS A 90 1.37 9.58 -0.66
N LEU A 91 2.27 10.24 0.07
CA LEU A 91 2.50 9.98 1.48
C LEU A 91 1.39 10.59 2.34
N ASN A 92 1.04 9.89 3.42
CA ASN A 92 0.01 10.33 4.37
C ASN A 92 0.57 10.64 5.76
N ASP A 93 1.83 10.31 5.99
CA ASP A 93 2.48 10.38 7.28
C ASP A 93 3.83 11.10 7.17
N ILE A 94 4.09 11.97 8.13
CA ILE A 94 5.36 12.71 8.21
C ILE A 94 6.53 11.76 8.44
N ASP A 95 6.31 10.67 9.19
CA ASP A 95 7.37 9.68 9.44
C ASP A 95 7.79 8.95 8.16
N GLU A 96 6.86 8.76 7.20
CA GLU A 96 7.18 8.23 5.87
C GLU A 96 8.00 9.23 5.05
N LEU A 97 7.66 10.51 5.14
CA LEU A 97 8.41 11.56 4.47
C LEU A 97 9.83 11.67 5.05
N ASP A 98 9.94 11.67 6.37
CA ASP A 98 11.23 11.68 7.06
C ASP A 98 12.08 10.47 6.70
N ALA A 99 11.46 9.28 6.62
CA ALA A 99 12.13 8.04 6.22
C ALA A 99 12.70 8.10 4.78
N LEU A 100 12.06 8.86 3.91
CA LEU A 100 12.51 9.04 2.53
C LEU A 100 13.71 9.99 2.42
N TYR A 101 13.71 11.08 3.19
CA TYR A 101 14.69 12.16 3.06
C TYR A 101 15.83 12.11 4.07
N LEU A 102 15.64 11.49 5.25
CA LEU A 102 16.70 11.40 6.24
C LEU A 102 17.82 10.48 5.77
N LYS A 103 19.01 11.03 5.61
CA LYS A 103 20.23 10.28 5.29
C LYS A 103 21.08 10.17 6.55
N LEU A 104 21.38 8.95 6.93
CA LEU A 104 22.38 8.63 7.96
C LEU A 104 23.70 8.28 7.30
N ASP A 105 24.79 8.48 8.02
CA ASP A 105 26.15 8.27 7.48
C ASP A 105 26.39 6.77 7.23
N ASN A 106 27.09 6.42 6.15
CA ASN A 106 27.35 5.04 5.76
C ASN A 106 28.59 4.40 6.44
N ASP A 107 29.12 5.02 7.48
CA ASP A 107 30.36 4.60 8.13
C ASP A 107 30.17 3.64 9.32
N GLY A 108 28.98 3.06 9.44
CA GLY A 108 28.60 2.14 10.51
C GLY A 108 27.14 1.71 10.42
N TYR A 109 26.60 1.23 11.52
CA TYR A 109 25.17 0.98 11.64
C TYR A 109 24.59 1.72 12.86
N PHE A 110 23.30 1.92 12.82
CA PHE A 110 22.57 2.65 13.85
C PHE A 110 21.60 1.73 14.58
N SER A 111 21.37 2.01 15.86
CA SER A 111 20.33 1.34 16.64
C SER A 111 19.56 2.34 17.51
N VAL A 112 18.31 2.00 17.80
CA VAL A 112 17.45 2.70 18.75
C VAL A 112 16.93 1.66 19.73
N GLU A 113 17.06 1.89 21.03
CA GLU A 113 16.60 0.94 22.06
C GLU A 113 17.10 -0.50 21.84
N ASP A 114 18.39 -0.64 21.48
CA ASP A 114 19.07 -1.90 21.19
C ASP A 114 18.58 -2.66 19.94
N LYS A 115 17.67 -2.09 19.13
CA LYS A 115 17.29 -2.61 17.82
C LYS A 115 18.01 -1.87 16.70
N LYS A 116 18.58 -2.62 15.75
CA LYS A 116 19.22 -2.06 14.55
C LYS A 116 18.19 -1.61 13.53
N GLU A 117 18.60 -0.73 12.59
CA GLU A 117 17.71 -0.24 11.52
C GLU A 117 17.09 -1.38 10.70
N ASP A 118 17.82 -2.45 10.42
CA ASP A 118 17.38 -3.62 9.65
C ASP A 118 16.48 -4.59 10.44
N GLU A 119 16.34 -4.41 11.75
CA GLU A 119 15.44 -5.18 12.62
C GLU A 119 14.04 -4.55 12.73
N PHE A 120 13.83 -3.35 12.18
CA PHE A 120 12.53 -2.73 12.10
C PHE A 120 11.77 -3.20 10.85
N THR A 121 10.47 -3.35 10.95
CA THR A 121 9.62 -3.82 9.85
C THR A 121 9.68 -2.88 8.65
N THR A 122 9.70 -1.59 8.91
CA THR A 122 9.84 -0.55 7.89
C THR A 122 10.80 0.55 8.35
N ARG A 123 11.38 1.28 7.41
CA ARG A 123 12.19 2.45 7.72
C ARG A 123 11.40 3.54 8.44
N LYS A 124 10.10 3.64 8.21
CA LYS A 124 9.18 4.50 8.95
C LYS A 124 9.15 4.16 10.43
N ASP A 125 9.08 2.87 10.77
CA ASP A 125 9.05 2.43 12.18
C ASP A 125 10.36 2.77 12.89
N PHE A 126 11.48 2.65 12.18
CA PHE A 126 12.78 3.10 12.68
C PHE A 126 12.82 4.61 12.93
N ILE A 127 12.31 5.43 11.99
CA ILE A 127 12.21 6.89 12.16
C ILE A 127 11.32 7.26 13.35
N ARG A 128 10.20 6.57 13.51
CA ARG A 128 9.32 6.77 14.66
C ARG A 128 10.00 6.46 15.97
N ALA A 129 10.69 5.32 16.05
CA ALA A 129 11.48 4.97 17.24
C ALA A 129 12.56 5.99 17.58
N ILE A 130 13.21 6.58 16.56
CA ILE A 130 14.16 7.69 16.78
C ILE A 130 13.48 8.89 17.43
N LYS A 131 12.31 9.28 16.95
CA LYS A 131 11.55 10.42 17.49
C LYS A 131 11.07 10.14 18.91
N ASP A 132 10.53 8.94 19.16
CA ASP A 132 10.04 8.50 20.48
C ASP A 132 11.20 8.47 21.51
N ASN A 133 12.41 8.18 21.05
CA ASN A 133 13.64 8.25 21.88
C ASN A 133 14.31 9.66 21.89
N ASN A 134 13.54 10.73 21.73
CA ASN A 134 14.00 12.12 21.72
C ASN A 134 15.19 12.38 20.76
N PHE A 135 15.16 11.73 19.59
CA PHE A 135 16.20 11.79 18.54
C PHE A 135 17.57 11.24 18.96
N ASN A 136 17.66 10.49 20.04
CA ASN A 136 18.89 9.83 20.46
C ASN A 136 19.00 8.46 19.81
N ILE A 137 20.13 8.21 19.18
CA ILE A 137 20.45 6.93 18.54
C ILE A 137 21.86 6.49 18.95
N ILE A 138 22.08 5.22 18.84
CA ILE A 138 23.42 4.64 19.07
C ILE A 138 24.04 4.36 17.71
N LYS A 139 25.18 4.98 17.45
CA LYS A 139 25.99 4.73 16.25
C LYS A 139 27.09 3.75 16.58
N TYR A 140 27.21 2.70 15.78
CA TYR A 140 28.28 1.72 15.85
C TYR A 140 29.22 1.91 14.65
N THR A 141 30.44 2.38 14.88
CA THR A 141 31.44 2.55 13.82
C THR A 141 32.54 1.49 13.93
N PRO A 142 32.95 0.89 12.80
CA PRO A 142 34.04 -0.08 12.81
C PRO A 142 35.38 0.59 13.08
N ARG A 143 36.15 0.09 14.03
CA ARG A 143 37.53 0.48 14.24
C ARG A 143 38.45 -0.66 13.83
N SER A 144 39.39 -0.37 12.97
CA SER A 144 40.44 -1.35 12.59
C SER A 144 41.47 -1.46 13.71
N GLY A 145 41.34 -2.51 14.51
CA GLY A 145 42.42 -2.91 15.46
C GLY A 145 43.26 -4.01 14.81
N SER A 146 44.50 -4.19 15.32
CA SER A 146 45.50 -5.06 14.70
C SER A 146 45.14 -6.54 14.54
N TYR A 147 44.07 -7.05 15.15
CA TYR A 147 43.64 -8.47 15.09
C TYR A 147 42.12 -8.74 15.16
N ARG A 148 41.25 -7.70 15.40
CA ARG A 148 39.81 -7.85 15.44
C ARG A 148 39.12 -6.55 15.03
N LEU A 149 38.00 -6.64 14.31
CA LEU A 149 37.05 -5.51 14.10
C LEU A 149 36.35 -5.27 15.45
N GLU A 150 36.68 -4.15 16.09
CA GLU A 150 35.94 -3.69 17.25
C GLU A 150 34.93 -2.61 16.82
N TRP A 151 33.72 -2.69 17.36
CA TRP A 151 32.70 -1.70 17.13
C TRP A 151 32.71 -0.65 18.22
N HIS A 152 32.97 0.59 17.85
CA HIS A 152 32.86 1.72 18.75
C HIS A 152 31.43 2.18 18.87
N ARG A 153 30.85 2.12 20.07
CA ARG A 153 29.52 2.60 20.42
C ARG A 153 29.56 4.06 20.78
N SER A 154 28.80 4.91 20.16
CA SER A 154 28.59 6.30 20.52
C SER A 154 27.11 6.66 20.52
N GLU A 155 26.65 7.31 21.57
CA GLU A 155 25.30 7.88 21.60
C GLU A 155 25.35 9.25 20.94
N ILE A 156 24.49 9.47 19.97
CA ILE A 156 24.40 10.73 19.25
C ILE A 156 22.94 11.18 19.18
N ASN A 157 22.74 12.47 19.32
CA ASN A 157 21.44 13.09 19.09
C ASN A 157 21.38 13.64 17.67
N ILE A 158 20.45 13.18 16.88
CA ILE A 158 20.31 13.54 15.48
C ILE A 158 19.15 14.51 15.19
N SER A 159 18.63 15.19 16.24
CA SER A 159 17.57 16.21 16.06
C SER A 159 17.97 17.32 15.08
N GLY A 160 19.26 17.64 14.98
CA GLY A 160 19.80 18.56 13.98
C GLY A 160 19.56 18.11 12.55
N LYS A 161 19.79 16.82 12.24
CA LYS A 161 19.53 16.27 10.91
C LYS A 161 18.05 16.34 10.50
N PHE A 162 17.14 16.16 11.45
CA PHE A 162 15.70 16.36 11.19
C PHE A 162 15.35 17.84 10.93
N LYS A 163 15.98 18.77 11.62
CA LYS A 163 15.80 20.21 11.35
C LYS A 163 16.36 20.60 9.99
N GLU A 164 17.46 20.00 9.56
CA GLU A 164 18.04 20.25 8.24
C GLU A 164 17.13 19.81 7.09
N LEU A 165 16.24 18.83 7.29
CA LEU A 165 15.27 18.42 6.28
C LEU A 165 14.40 19.59 5.82
N THR A 166 14.04 20.49 6.73
CA THR A 166 13.23 21.68 6.40
C THR A 166 13.94 22.71 5.50
N ASN A 167 15.26 22.59 5.31
CA ASN A 167 16.02 23.40 4.37
C ASN A 167 15.91 22.88 2.92
N ASN A 168 15.40 21.68 2.74
CA ASN A 168 15.13 21.12 1.42
C ASN A 168 13.75 21.59 0.95
N ASP A 169 13.72 22.32 -0.16
CA ASP A 169 12.47 22.90 -0.70
C ASP A 169 11.46 21.81 -1.09
N GLU A 170 11.92 20.68 -1.66
CA GLU A 170 11.05 19.58 -2.04
C GLU A 170 10.44 18.90 -0.81
N TYR A 171 11.23 18.66 0.22
CA TYR A 171 10.74 18.12 1.49
C TYR A 171 9.70 19.06 2.10
N ARG A 172 9.94 20.39 2.11
CA ARG A 172 9.03 21.38 2.68
C ARG A 172 7.69 21.41 1.96
N LEU A 173 7.72 21.38 0.61
CA LEU A 173 6.49 21.34 -0.20
C LEU A 173 5.67 20.06 0.07
N ARG A 174 6.33 18.92 0.18
CA ARG A 174 5.68 17.65 0.49
C ARG A 174 5.16 17.58 1.92
N LEU A 175 5.88 18.12 2.89
CA LEU A 175 5.43 18.26 4.28
C LEU A 175 4.17 19.11 4.38
N GLU A 176 4.14 20.24 3.66
CA GLU A 176 2.95 21.10 3.57
C GLU A 176 1.78 20.36 2.92
N ALA A 177 2.02 19.61 1.86
CA ALA A 177 1.01 18.79 1.21
C ALA A 177 0.42 17.72 2.15
N ILE A 178 1.23 17.03 2.94
CA ILE A 178 0.80 16.03 3.93
C ILE A 178 -0.05 16.71 5.04
N ASN A 179 0.40 17.87 5.52
CA ASN A 179 -0.36 18.62 6.53
C ASN A 179 -1.71 19.10 5.97
N ASN A 180 -1.73 19.57 4.73
CA ASN A 180 -2.96 19.98 4.06
C ASN A 180 -3.92 18.81 3.82
N LYS A 181 -3.43 17.58 3.60
CA LYS A 181 -4.28 16.38 3.55
C LYS A 181 -5.13 16.19 4.79
N ARG A 182 -4.57 16.46 5.97
CA ARG A 182 -5.27 16.31 7.26
C ARG A 182 -6.45 17.28 7.43
N ILE A 183 -6.46 18.37 6.67
CA ILE A 183 -7.48 19.41 6.74
C ILE A 183 -8.26 19.58 5.44
N ILE A 184 -8.17 18.63 4.49
CA ILE A 184 -8.88 18.70 3.21
C ILE A 184 -10.39 18.89 3.44
N ASP A 185 -11.00 18.10 4.29
CA ASP A 185 -12.45 18.17 4.54
C ASP A 185 -12.84 19.53 5.17
N MET A 186 -12.01 20.06 6.06
CA MET A 186 -12.23 21.38 6.65
C MET A 186 -12.12 22.48 5.58
N ASN A 187 -11.12 22.40 4.70
CA ASN A 187 -10.95 23.35 3.60
C ASN A 187 -12.09 23.26 2.58
N GLN A 188 -12.58 22.04 2.28
CA GLN A 188 -13.75 21.83 1.41
C GLN A 188 -15.01 22.46 2.01
N ASN A 189 -15.26 22.27 3.32
CA ASN A 189 -16.39 22.90 4.01
C ASN A 189 -16.26 24.43 4.01
N LYS A 190 -15.03 24.95 4.16
CA LYS A 190 -14.77 26.38 4.07
C LYS A 190 -15.09 26.93 2.68
N ILE A 191 -14.71 26.20 1.61
CA ILE A 191 -15.05 26.57 0.23
C ILE A 191 -16.57 26.65 0.06
N ILE A 192 -17.31 25.63 0.52
CA ILE A 192 -18.78 25.62 0.43
C ILE A 192 -19.37 26.85 1.12
N ASN A 193 -18.89 27.20 2.32
CA ASN A 193 -19.38 28.37 3.04
C ASN A 193 -19.07 29.69 2.29
N LEU A 194 -17.87 29.82 1.73
CA LEU A 194 -17.48 30.96 0.91
C LEU A 194 -18.30 31.07 -0.37
N GLU A 195 -18.63 29.95 -1.02
CA GLU A 195 -19.52 29.94 -2.19
C GLU A 195 -20.94 30.36 -1.82
N ILE A 196 -21.45 29.93 -0.67
CA ILE A 196 -22.76 30.39 -0.16
C ILE A 196 -22.72 31.89 0.14
N GLU A 197 -21.67 32.38 0.81
CA GLU A 197 -21.49 33.79 1.08
C GLU A 197 -21.40 34.59 -0.20
N LYS A 198 -20.62 34.16 -1.18
CA LYS A 198 -20.51 34.77 -2.50
C LYS A 198 -21.88 34.88 -3.19
N LYS A 199 -22.66 33.80 -3.18
CA LYS A 199 -24.02 33.78 -3.75
C LYS A 199 -24.98 34.72 -3.02
N ASN A 200 -24.93 34.77 -1.69
CA ASN A 200 -25.75 35.68 -0.89
C ASN A 200 -25.40 37.12 -1.21
N ARG A 201 -24.12 37.47 -1.32
CA ARG A 201 -23.69 38.81 -1.71
C ARG A 201 -24.16 39.22 -3.11
N MET A 202 -24.09 38.31 -4.07
CA MET A 202 -24.57 38.57 -5.42
C MET A 202 -26.07 38.87 -5.47
N ASN A 203 -26.85 38.27 -4.58
CA ASN A 203 -28.30 38.43 -4.51
C ASN A 203 -28.77 39.58 -3.60
N SER A 204 -27.85 40.29 -2.92
CA SER A 204 -28.19 41.38 -2.04
C SER A 204 -28.90 42.52 -2.78
N SER A 205 -29.94 43.08 -2.19
CA SER A 205 -30.61 44.26 -2.73
C SER A 205 -29.71 45.50 -2.64
N LEU A 206 -30.02 46.53 -3.42
CA LEU A 206 -29.29 47.78 -3.36
C LEU A 206 -29.41 48.44 -1.94
N SER A 207 -30.57 48.35 -1.30
CA SER A 207 -30.79 48.84 0.05
C SER A 207 -29.91 48.14 1.09
N GLU A 208 -29.78 46.81 1.00
CA GLU A 208 -28.88 46.01 1.89
C GLU A 208 -27.42 46.41 1.71
N ILE A 209 -26.99 46.66 0.47
CA ILE A 209 -25.62 47.10 0.17
C ILE A 209 -25.40 48.51 0.74
N LEU A 210 -26.31 49.46 0.52
CA LEU A 210 -26.16 50.83 0.94
C LEU A 210 -26.35 51.04 2.44
N SER A 211 -27.06 50.17 3.15
CA SER A 211 -27.32 50.28 4.61
C SER A 211 -26.01 50.26 5.41
N ASN A 212 -25.02 49.55 4.96
CA ASN A 212 -23.72 49.33 5.61
C ASN A 212 -22.63 50.31 5.13
N ILE A 213 -22.95 51.24 4.22
CA ILE A 213 -21.97 52.13 3.58
C ILE A 213 -22.05 53.52 4.18
N ASN A 214 -20.89 54.12 4.48
CA ASN A 214 -20.79 55.47 4.98
C ASN A 214 -21.22 56.52 3.90
N ASN A 215 -21.78 57.64 4.28
CA ASN A 215 -22.18 58.71 3.35
C ASN A 215 -21.03 59.27 2.48
N ASN A 216 -19.79 59.16 2.99
CA ASN A 216 -18.59 59.59 2.21
C ASN A 216 -18.34 58.68 0.99
N PHE A 217 -18.92 57.50 0.95
CA PHE A 217 -18.83 56.58 -0.19
C PHE A 217 -19.47 57.17 -1.46
N PHE A 218 -20.53 57.93 -1.31
CA PHE A 218 -21.23 58.59 -2.43
C PHE A 218 -20.40 59.69 -3.14
N ILE A 219 -19.24 60.02 -2.56
CA ILE A 219 -18.32 61.02 -3.15
C ILE A 219 -17.23 60.31 -3.99
N ASP A 220 -17.10 59.01 -3.90
CA ASP A 220 -16.07 58.26 -4.59
C ASP A 220 -16.36 58.17 -6.11
N THR A 221 -15.56 58.87 -6.91
CA THR A 221 -15.65 58.92 -8.38
C THR A 221 -15.39 57.57 -9.05
N ASN A 222 -14.81 56.59 -8.32
CA ASN A 222 -14.61 55.22 -8.86
C ASN A 222 -15.95 54.45 -8.98
N TYR A 223 -16.98 54.88 -8.29
CA TYR A 223 -18.28 54.23 -8.28
C TYR A 223 -19.37 55.07 -8.94
N PHE A 224 -19.34 56.38 -8.78
CA PHE A 224 -20.37 57.29 -9.23
C PHE A 224 -19.81 58.32 -10.23
N SER A 225 -20.67 58.80 -11.16
CA SER A 225 -20.30 59.85 -12.11
C SER A 225 -20.10 61.19 -11.43
N GLU A 226 -19.33 62.09 -12.07
CA GLU A 226 -19.11 63.43 -11.59
C GLU A 226 -20.46 64.22 -11.45
N GLU A 227 -21.43 63.95 -12.29
CA GLU A 227 -22.76 64.54 -12.25
C GLU A 227 -23.51 64.22 -10.93
N PHE A 228 -23.29 63.04 -10.35
CA PHE A 228 -23.85 62.65 -9.05
C PHE A 228 -23.34 63.56 -7.90
N HIS A 229 -22.17 64.10 -8.00
CA HIS A 229 -21.60 65.03 -7.00
C HIS A 229 -22.35 66.37 -6.87
N TYR A 230 -23.13 66.75 -7.87
CA TYR A 230 -24.03 67.92 -7.73
C TYR A 230 -25.18 67.63 -6.78
N LEU A 231 -25.69 66.37 -6.77
CA LEU A 231 -26.76 65.97 -5.86
C LEU A 231 -26.29 66.01 -4.40
N PHE A 232 -25.01 65.66 -4.14
CA PHE A 232 -24.40 65.69 -2.81
C PHE A 232 -24.44 67.09 -2.16
N LYS A 233 -24.41 68.16 -2.95
CA LYS A 233 -24.49 69.56 -2.48
C LYS A 233 -25.94 70.04 -2.20
N SER A 234 -26.93 69.24 -2.55
CA SER A 234 -28.34 69.54 -2.31
C SER A 234 -28.71 69.40 -0.84
N GLN A 235 -29.51 70.26 -0.30
CA GLN A 235 -30.09 70.13 1.07
C GLN A 235 -30.97 68.90 1.20
N TYR A 236 -31.39 68.27 0.12
CA TYR A 236 -32.24 67.11 0.09
C TYR A 236 -31.43 65.78 -0.08
N PHE A 237 -30.13 65.85 -0.19
CA PHE A 237 -29.29 64.66 -0.33
C PHE A 237 -29.51 63.66 0.80
N PRO A 238 -29.60 64.06 2.09
CA PRO A 238 -29.88 63.11 3.18
C PRO A 238 -31.20 62.34 2.99
N LEU A 239 -32.21 62.96 2.48
CA LEU A 239 -33.50 62.34 2.17
C LEU A 239 -33.35 61.29 1.04
N ILE A 240 -32.62 61.66 0.01
CA ILE A 240 -32.41 60.71 -1.10
C ILE A 240 -31.62 59.43 -0.64
N VAL A 241 -30.57 59.65 0.13
CA VAL A 241 -29.83 58.56 0.75
C VAL A 241 -30.71 57.69 1.64
N PHE A 242 -31.59 58.33 2.42
CA PHE A 242 -32.57 57.57 3.22
C PHE A 242 -33.51 56.73 2.34
N LEU A 243 -34.11 57.36 1.28
CA LEU A 243 -35.01 56.66 0.36
C LEU A 243 -34.36 55.43 -0.31
N LEU A 244 -33.06 55.49 -0.67
CA LEU A 244 -32.29 54.39 -1.26
C LEU A 244 -31.95 53.33 -0.22
N ARG A 245 -31.55 53.71 1.00
CA ARG A 245 -31.20 52.78 2.08
C ARG A 245 -32.38 51.97 2.60
N GLU A 246 -33.53 52.67 2.74
CA GLU A 246 -34.78 52.01 3.16
C GLU A 246 -35.44 51.22 2.01
N GLY A 247 -34.82 51.20 0.82
CA GLY A 247 -35.39 50.51 -0.35
C GLY A 247 -36.70 51.05 -0.83
N LEU A 248 -36.98 52.32 -0.48
CA LEU A 248 -38.17 53.03 -0.93
C LEU A 248 -38.04 53.48 -2.41
N ILE A 249 -36.81 53.70 -2.84
CA ILE A 249 -36.43 53.76 -4.26
C ILE A 249 -35.42 52.64 -4.49
N ASP A 250 -35.76 51.67 -5.34
CA ASP A 250 -34.97 50.48 -5.62
C ASP A 250 -34.90 50.17 -7.11
N GLU A 251 -34.37 49.03 -7.48
CA GLU A 251 -34.21 48.55 -8.83
C GLU A 251 -35.55 48.44 -9.59
N ASN A 252 -36.67 48.29 -8.83
CA ASN A 252 -38.02 48.10 -9.40
C ASN A 252 -38.77 49.42 -9.61
N TYR A 253 -38.07 50.56 -9.51
CA TYR A 253 -38.72 51.87 -9.66
C TYR A 253 -39.50 52.04 -10.99
N GLY A 254 -39.16 51.30 -12.01
CA GLY A 254 -39.81 51.28 -13.31
C GLY A 254 -41.29 50.94 -13.21
N ASP A 255 -41.66 50.09 -12.26
CA ASP A 255 -43.05 49.68 -12.04
C ASP A 255 -43.91 50.85 -11.57
N TYR A 256 -43.32 51.83 -10.85
CA TYR A 256 -44.03 53.00 -10.34
C TYR A 256 -44.12 54.11 -11.37
N ILE A 257 -43.21 54.20 -12.30
CA ILE A 257 -43.15 55.22 -13.34
C ILE A 257 -44.18 54.94 -14.44
N THR A 258 -44.42 53.64 -14.73
CA THR A 258 -45.24 53.22 -15.88
C THR A 258 -46.75 53.50 -15.73
N TYR A 259 -47.25 53.79 -14.55
CA TYR A 259 -48.67 53.89 -14.27
C TYR A 259 -49.35 55.19 -14.73
N PHE A 260 -48.62 56.01 -15.41
CA PHE A 260 -49.17 57.29 -15.88
C PHE A 260 -50.01 57.20 -17.18
N TYR A 261 -50.03 56.04 -17.85
CA TYR A 261 -50.66 55.82 -19.15
C TYR A 261 -51.32 54.46 -19.26
N GLU A 262 -52.61 54.40 -18.94
CA GLU A 262 -53.42 53.19 -19.23
C GLU A 262 -53.60 53.03 -20.72
N ASN A 263 -53.43 51.80 -21.24
CA ASN A 263 -53.69 51.29 -22.61
C ASN A 263 -52.87 51.88 -23.79
N SER A 264 -51.70 52.48 -23.58
CA SER A 264 -50.78 52.77 -24.67
C SER A 264 -49.49 51.97 -24.55
N LEU A 265 -48.87 51.59 -25.70
CA LEU A 265 -47.49 51.12 -25.70
C LEU A 265 -46.63 52.16 -24.93
N LYS A 266 -46.04 51.73 -23.85
CA LYS A 266 -45.16 52.55 -23.05
C LYS A 266 -43.88 52.88 -23.79
N LYS A 267 -43.10 53.82 -23.30
CA LYS A 267 -41.84 54.20 -23.96
C LYS A 267 -40.91 53.00 -24.17
N ASP A 268 -40.77 52.14 -23.16
CA ASP A 268 -39.89 50.94 -23.24
C ASP A 268 -40.43 49.96 -24.22
N ASP A 269 -41.75 49.70 -24.26
CA ASP A 269 -42.38 48.78 -25.21
C ASP A 269 -42.28 49.30 -26.67
N LYS A 270 -42.42 50.63 -26.87
CA LYS A 270 -42.18 51.25 -28.19
C LYS A 270 -40.74 51.16 -28.62
N GLU A 271 -39.79 51.38 -27.68
CA GLU A 271 -38.36 51.29 -27.94
C GLU A 271 -37.98 49.84 -28.26
N PHE A 272 -38.56 48.84 -27.59
CA PHE A 272 -38.39 47.43 -27.87
C PHE A 272 -38.81 47.08 -29.30
N LEU A 273 -40.05 47.41 -29.68
CA LEU A 273 -40.57 47.15 -31.03
C LEU A 273 -39.74 47.88 -32.12
N ARG A 274 -39.35 49.13 -31.87
CA ARG A 274 -38.50 49.85 -32.80
C ARG A 274 -37.15 49.20 -32.98
N SER A 275 -36.51 48.85 -31.89
CA SER A 275 -35.18 48.19 -31.91
C SER A 275 -35.25 46.85 -32.66
N ALA A 276 -36.34 46.12 -32.50
CA ALA A 276 -36.56 44.86 -33.22
C ALA A 276 -36.65 45.09 -34.72
N TYR A 277 -37.50 46.02 -35.16
CA TYR A 277 -37.66 46.37 -36.58
C TYR A 277 -36.41 46.98 -37.23
N ASP A 278 -35.61 47.74 -36.44
CA ASP A 278 -34.33 48.28 -36.85
C ASP A 278 -33.20 47.22 -36.88
N ARG A 279 -33.47 45.92 -36.59
CA ARG A 279 -32.54 44.80 -36.51
C ARG A 279 -31.38 45.05 -35.47
N ASN A 280 -31.69 45.79 -34.45
CA ASN A 280 -30.83 45.98 -33.28
C ASN A 280 -31.57 45.57 -32.00
N PRO A 281 -31.82 44.26 -31.84
CA PRO A 281 -32.67 43.72 -30.79
C PRO A 281 -32.12 44.08 -29.38
N LYS A 282 -33.04 44.32 -28.47
CA LYS A 282 -32.74 44.51 -27.04
C LYS A 282 -32.32 43.15 -26.41
N GLU A 283 -31.73 43.20 -25.23
CA GLU A 283 -31.39 42.02 -24.44
C GLU A 283 -32.64 41.16 -24.14
N LEU A 284 -32.45 39.87 -23.97
CA LEU A 284 -33.50 38.87 -23.71
C LEU A 284 -34.39 39.21 -22.51
N ASN A 285 -33.78 39.79 -21.46
CA ASN A 285 -34.41 40.17 -20.22
C ASN A 285 -34.90 41.62 -20.21
N TYR A 286 -34.94 42.28 -21.36
CA TYR A 286 -35.48 43.62 -21.46
C TYR A 286 -36.93 43.62 -20.99
N LYS A 287 -37.27 44.44 -19.95
CA LYS A 287 -38.57 44.41 -19.30
C LYS A 287 -39.61 45.06 -20.16
N LEU A 288 -40.66 44.30 -20.47
CA LEU A 288 -41.83 44.76 -21.16
C LEU A 288 -42.89 45.14 -20.13
N GLN A 289 -43.53 46.29 -20.39
CA GLN A 289 -44.54 46.84 -19.48
C GLN A 289 -45.95 46.33 -19.82
N ASN A 290 -46.21 46.02 -21.10
CA ASN A 290 -47.50 45.55 -21.57
C ASN A 290 -47.37 44.58 -22.75
N SER A 291 -47.03 43.33 -22.43
CA SER A 291 -46.85 42.26 -23.44
C SER A 291 -48.09 42.02 -24.31
N ASN A 292 -49.29 42.21 -23.76
CA ASN A 292 -50.54 42.12 -24.52
C ASN A 292 -50.62 43.14 -25.68
N GLN A 293 -50.26 44.37 -25.38
CA GLN A 293 -50.25 45.44 -26.40
C GLN A 293 -49.12 45.23 -27.43
N ILE A 294 -48.01 44.60 -27.03
CA ILE A 294 -46.94 44.26 -27.97
C ILE A 294 -47.44 43.18 -28.94
N VAL A 295 -48.10 42.11 -28.48
CA VAL A 295 -48.68 41.07 -29.31
C VAL A 295 -49.70 41.61 -30.33
N THR A 296 -50.54 42.56 -29.89
CA THR A 296 -51.54 43.17 -30.79
C THR A 296 -50.91 44.02 -31.92
N ASN A 297 -49.65 44.45 -31.73
CA ASN A 297 -48.89 45.28 -32.70
C ASN A 297 -47.88 44.49 -33.52
N LEU A 298 -47.78 43.18 -33.34
CA LEU A 298 -46.92 42.23 -34.06
C LEU A 298 -47.78 41.26 -34.86
N THR A 299 -47.21 40.70 -35.92
CA THR A 299 -47.73 39.49 -36.54
C THR A 299 -46.86 38.29 -36.15
N PRO A 300 -47.38 37.04 -36.23
CA PRO A 300 -46.52 35.89 -35.98
C PRO A 300 -45.29 35.84 -36.89
N GLY A 301 -45.38 36.33 -38.10
CA GLY A 301 -44.28 36.44 -39.06
C GLY A 301 -43.21 37.46 -38.66
N ASP A 302 -43.60 38.53 -38.01
CA ASP A 302 -42.64 39.56 -37.54
C ASP A 302 -41.69 38.97 -36.51
N ILE A 303 -42.15 38.10 -35.59
CA ILE A 303 -41.34 37.43 -34.56
C ILE A 303 -40.16 36.69 -35.16
N THR A 304 -40.42 35.91 -36.22
CA THR A 304 -39.39 35.11 -36.90
C THR A 304 -38.54 35.95 -37.84
N THR A 305 -39.16 36.88 -38.59
CA THR A 305 -38.48 37.75 -39.57
C THR A 305 -37.46 38.69 -38.94
N TYR A 306 -37.82 39.24 -37.76
CA TYR A 306 -36.98 40.19 -37.04
C TYR A 306 -36.23 39.57 -35.85
N ASP A 307 -36.26 38.19 -35.68
CA ASP A 307 -35.64 37.48 -34.61
C ASP A 307 -35.94 38.04 -33.21
N ILE A 308 -37.24 38.27 -32.96
CA ILE A 308 -37.72 38.92 -31.73
C ILE A 308 -37.56 37.97 -30.55
N LYS A 309 -36.63 38.28 -29.67
CA LYS A 309 -36.30 37.54 -28.45
C LYS A 309 -36.63 38.37 -27.22
N ASN A 310 -37.59 37.90 -26.42
CA ASN A 310 -37.86 38.51 -25.13
C ASN A 310 -38.57 37.54 -24.17
N ILE A 311 -38.09 37.45 -22.94
CA ILE A 311 -38.58 36.54 -21.92
C ILE A 311 -40.00 36.90 -21.46
N ASP A 312 -40.32 38.21 -21.25
CA ASP A 312 -41.64 38.62 -20.79
C ASP A 312 -42.73 38.39 -21.86
N LEU A 313 -42.41 38.57 -23.13
CA LEU A 313 -43.28 38.28 -24.25
C LEU A 313 -43.55 36.76 -24.35
N ALA A 314 -42.52 35.96 -24.25
CA ALA A 314 -42.64 34.50 -24.30
C ALA A 314 -43.48 33.97 -23.11
N ALA A 315 -43.21 34.44 -21.91
CA ALA A 315 -43.91 34.05 -20.68
C ALA A 315 -45.43 34.45 -20.75
N TYR A 316 -45.69 35.66 -21.26
CA TYR A 316 -47.07 36.07 -21.50
C TYR A 316 -47.81 35.13 -22.46
N LEU A 317 -47.21 34.77 -23.59
CA LEU A 317 -47.79 33.87 -24.56
C LEU A 317 -48.02 32.46 -24.00
N VAL A 318 -47.11 31.96 -23.13
CA VAL A 318 -47.31 30.69 -22.41
C VAL A 318 -48.50 30.80 -21.46
N SER A 319 -48.66 31.91 -20.72
CA SER A 319 -49.74 32.07 -19.73
C SER A 319 -51.14 32.03 -20.37
N ILE A 320 -51.30 32.56 -21.61
CA ILE A 320 -52.56 32.60 -22.33
C ILE A 320 -52.82 31.40 -23.25
N TYR A 321 -51.89 30.44 -23.27
CA TYR A 321 -52.12 29.18 -24.10
C TYR A 321 -53.43 28.50 -23.67
N PRO A 322 -54.27 28.01 -24.61
CA PRO A 322 -54.06 27.81 -26.07
C PRO A 322 -54.36 29.01 -26.96
N GLU A 323 -54.65 30.19 -26.43
CA GLU A 323 -54.86 31.37 -27.26
C GLU A 323 -53.53 31.78 -27.93
N ASN A 324 -53.64 32.43 -29.08
CA ASN A 324 -52.47 32.91 -29.84
C ASN A 324 -51.38 31.87 -30.20
N ASN A 325 -51.76 30.63 -30.46
CA ASN A 325 -50.86 29.52 -30.76
C ASN A 325 -49.85 29.81 -31.87
N LEU A 326 -50.22 30.61 -32.89
CA LEU A 326 -49.31 30.96 -33.98
C LEU A 326 -48.15 31.84 -33.50
N TYR A 327 -48.45 32.81 -32.62
CA TYR A 327 -47.38 33.63 -31.99
C TYR A 327 -46.45 32.81 -31.13
N LEU A 328 -47.03 31.93 -30.32
CA LEU A 328 -46.26 31.04 -29.48
C LEU A 328 -45.33 30.12 -30.26
N LYS A 329 -45.86 29.54 -31.36
CA LYS A 329 -45.07 28.74 -32.31
C LYS A 329 -43.90 29.51 -32.89
N SER A 330 -44.15 30.75 -33.34
CA SER A 330 -43.10 31.63 -33.86
C SER A 330 -42.01 31.93 -32.82
N VAL A 331 -42.39 32.18 -31.56
CA VAL A 331 -41.43 32.34 -30.46
C VAL A 331 -40.59 31.08 -30.21
N ILE A 332 -41.24 29.91 -30.25
CA ILE A 332 -40.53 28.62 -30.08
C ILE A 332 -39.58 28.37 -31.28
N ASP A 333 -39.96 28.71 -32.49
CA ASP A 333 -39.10 28.56 -33.66
C ASP A 333 -37.85 29.47 -33.57
N VAL A 334 -38.01 30.69 -33.01
CA VAL A 334 -36.88 31.56 -32.69
C VAL A 334 -36.00 30.98 -31.57
N MET A 335 -36.59 30.40 -30.50
CA MET A 335 -35.81 29.72 -29.44
C MET A 335 -35.00 28.54 -29.97
N LYS A 336 -35.57 27.77 -30.88
CA LYS A 336 -34.85 26.66 -31.52
C LYS A 336 -33.67 27.12 -32.34
N SER A 337 -33.78 28.27 -32.98
CA SER A 337 -32.69 28.84 -33.81
C SER A 337 -31.59 29.54 -32.98
N CYS A 338 -31.79 29.74 -31.70
CA CYS A 338 -30.73 30.33 -30.86
C CYS A 338 -29.52 29.38 -30.74
N GLU A 339 -28.31 29.99 -30.74
CA GLU A 339 -27.05 29.25 -30.60
C GLU A 339 -26.85 28.69 -29.17
N ASP A 340 -27.39 29.39 -28.16
CA ASP A 340 -27.31 29.02 -26.76
C ASP A 340 -28.68 28.81 -26.09
N ASN A 341 -28.69 28.39 -24.84
CA ASN A 341 -29.91 28.11 -24.09
C ASN A 341 -30.44 29.31 -23.26
N SER A 342 -29.84 30.50 -23.36
CA SER A 342 -30.17 31.62 -22.49
C SER A 342 -31.62 32.04 -22.58
N TYR A 343 -32.24 32.02 -23.77
CA TYR A 343 -33.64 32.40 -23.98
C TYR A 343 -34.61 31.38 -23.34
N ILE A 344 -34.42 30.11 -23.55
CA ILE A 344 -35.28 29.09 -22.95
C ILE A 344 -35.16 29.00 -21.44
N LEU A 345 -33.93 29.12 -20.89
CA LEU A 345 -33.70 29.12 -19.45
C LEU A 345 -34.27 30.38 -18.80
N GLY A 346 -34.12 31.54 -19.40
CA GLY A 346 -34.75 32.75 -18.92
C GLY A 346 -36.27 32.69 -18.91
N LEU A 347 -36.88 32.08 -19.94
CA LEU A 347 -38.31 31.79 -19.97
C LEU A 347 -38.70 30.81 -18.86
N PHE A 348 -37.94 29.73 -18.67
CA PHE A 348 -38.20 28.72 -17.65
C PHE A 348 -38.21 29.34 -16.23
N GLU A 349 -37.24 30.17 -15.90
CA GLU A 349 -37.20 30.87 -14.62
C GLU A 349 -38.46 31.76 -14.40
N LYS A 350 -38.97 32.38 -15.44
CA LYS A 350 -40.16 33.18 -15.38
C LYS A 350 -41.42 32.35 -15.17
N ILE A 351 -41.61 31.27 -15.95
CA ILE A 351 -42.78 30.40 -15.85
C ILE A 351 -42.79 29.56 -14.59
N LYS A 352 -41.61 29.21 -14.06
CA LYS A 352 -41.46 28.51 -12.79
C LYS A 352 -42.11 29.30 -11.65
N ASN A 353 -41.92 30.63 -11.65
CA ASN A 353 -42.47 31.52 -10.66
C ASN A 353 -43.97 31.81 -10.86
N SER A 354 -44.48 31.71 -12.06
CA SER A 354 -45.92 31.93 -12.37
C SER A 354 -46.76 30.67 -12.23
N GLY A 355 -46.16 29.46 -12.11
CA GLY A 355 -46.86 28.19 -12.05
C GLY A 355 -47.29 27.63 -13.39
N ASP A 356 -46.83 28.18 -14.51
CA ASP A 356 -47.21 27.78 -15.85
C ASP A 356 -46.38 26.62 -16.47
N VAL A 357 -45.61 25.89 -15.65
CA VAL A 357 -44.70 24.84 -16.09
C VAL A 357 -45.44 23.69 -16.81
N GLU A 358 -46.61 23.27 -16.29
CA GLU A 358 -47.39 22.21 -16.93
C GLU A 358 -47.89 22.62 -18.33
N LYS A 359 -48.36 23.88 -18.44
CA LYS A 359 -48.74 24.44 -19.75
C LYS A 359 -47.56 24.42 -20.71
N PHE A 360 -46.41 24.87 -20.28
CA PHE A 360 -45.21 24.92 -21.11
C PHE A 360 -44.74 23.50 -21.49
N THR A 361 -44.89 22.53 -20.62
CA THR A 361 -44.58 21.13 -20.94
C THR A 361 -45.50 20.59 -22.07
N ASN A 362 -46.80 20.89 -22.02
CA ASN A 362 -47.74 20.54 -23.09
C ASN A 362 -47.40 21.25 -24.41
N ILE A 363 -47.08 22.52 -24.35
CA ILE A 363 -46.60 23.33 -25.47
C ILE A 363 -45.34 22.73 -26.10
N SER A 364 -44.38 22.35 -25.27
CA SER A 364 -43.16 21.71 -25.75
C SER A 364 -43.42 20.37 -26.45
N ASN A 365 -44.37 19.59 -25.93
CA ASN A 365 -44.76 18.34 -26.59
C ASN A 365 -45.36 18.57 -28.00
N ASP A 366 -46.14 19.64 -28.15
CA ASP A 366 -46.86 19.95 -29.38
C ASP A 366 -45.98 20.66 -30.41
N PHE A 367 -45.14 21.58 -30.00
CA PHE A 367 -44.39 22.43 -30.92
C PHE A 367 -42.86 22.19 -30.89
N TRP A 368 -42.31 21.52 -29.84
CA TRP A 368 -40.91 21.25 -29.73
C TRP A 368 -40.62 19.88 -29.08
N PRO A 369 -41.03 18.78 -29.73
CA PRO A 369 -40.88 17.44 -29.12
C PRO A 369 -39.43 16.98 -28.84
N THR A 370 -38.41 17.61 -29.46
CA THR A 370 -37.00 17.31 -29.30
C THR A 370 -36.25 18.27 -28.36
N ILE A 371 -37.00 19.08 -27.57
CA ILE A 371 -36.46 20.18 -26.78
C ILE A 371 -35.28 19.79 -25.86
N PHE A 372 -35.32 18.62 -25.24
CA PHE A 372 -34.23 18.18 -24.35
C PHE A 372 -32.96 17.87 -25.16
N ALA A 373 -33.13 17.18 -26.32
CA ALA A 373 -31.98 16.86 -27.18
C ALA A 373 -31.33 18.16 -27.70
N ASP A 374 -32.13 19.12 -28.10
CA ASP A 374 -31.64 20.39 -28.62
C ASP A 374 -30.96 21.22 -27.55
N ILE A 375 -31.50 21.28 -26.33
CA ILE A 375 -30.93 21.99 -25.18
C ILE A 375 -29.59 21.35 -24.74
N ILE A 376 -29.57 20.01 -24.66
CA ILE A 376 -28.38 19.27 -24.27
C ILE A 376 -27.27 19.45 -25.31
N SER A 377 -27.60 19.46 -26.60
CA SER A 377 -26.65 19.62 -27.71
C SER A 377 -25.96 20.99 -27.74
N LYS A 378 -26.65 22.04 -27.26
CA LYS A 378 -26.17 23.42 -27.22
C LYS A 378 -25.45 23.77 -25.90
N SER A 379 -25.31 22.83 -24.97
CA SER A 379 -25.01 23.14 -23.59
C SER A 379 -23.56 22.83 -23.19
N ASP A 380 -22.93 23.81 -22.58
CA ASP A 380 -21.92 23.56 -21.59
C ASP A 380 -22.59 23.29 -20.23
N LYS A 381 -21.93 22.50 -19.36
CA LYS A 381 -22.43 21.95 -18.08
C LYS A 381 -23.03 23.04 -17.16
N ASN A 382 -24.36 23.22 -17.18
CA ASN A 382 -25.07 24.19 -16.36
C ASN A 382 -26.17 23.50 -15.51
N ASP A 383 -26.23 23.84 -14.21
CA ASP A 383 -27.22 23.35 -13.24
C ASP A 383 -28.65 23.80 -13.58
N ASP A 384 -28.82 24.98 -14.20
CA ASP A 384 -30.13 25.48 -14.62
C ASP A 384 -30.77 24.56 -15.66
N ILE A 385 -29.97 24.00 -16.55
CA ILE A 385 -30.45 23.00 -17.52
C ILE A 385 -30.90 21.73 -16.82
N LEU A 386 -30.17 21.30 -15.81
CA LEU A 386 -30.53 20.11 -15.06
C LEU A 386 -31.87 20.33 -14.34
N GLU A 387 -32.08 21.47 -13.69
CA GLU A 387 -33.34 21.84 -13.05
C GLU A 387 -34.46 21.85 -14.07
N PHE A 388 -34.24 22.46 -15.24
CA PHE A 388 -35.17 22.48 -16.35
C PHE A 388 -35.59 21.07 -16.76
N LEU A 389 -34.62 20.19 -16.99
CA LEU A 389 -34.89 18.80 -17.40
C LEU A 389 -35.69 18.04 -16.34
N TYR A 390 -35.37 18.20 -15.07
CA TYR A 390 -36.08 17.53 -13.96
C TYR A 390 -37.52 18.03 -13.84
N VAL A 391 -37.70 19.34 -13.80
CA VAL A 391 -39.02 19.94 -13.62
C VAL A 391 -39.92 19.64 -14.80
N ILE A 392 -39.47 19.82 -16.05
CA ILE A 392 -40.27 19.49 -17.24
C ILE A 392 -40.54 17.98 -17.30
N SER A 393 -39.58 17.10 -16.98
CA SER A 393 -39.77 15.66 -16.94
C SER A 393 -40.85 15.22 -15.96
N SER A 394 -41.01 15.90 -14.83
CA SER A 394 -42.05 15.58 -13.83
C SER A 394 -43.47 15.71 -14.40
N PHE A 395 -43.70 16.70 -15.25
CA PHE A 395 -44.98 16.94 -15.92
C PHE A 395 -45.11 16.19 -17.26
N ALA A 396 -44.02 15.87 -17.94
CA ALA A 396 -44.00 15.24 -19.25
C ALA A 396 -44.57 13.80 -19.27
N LYS A 397 -45.15 13.40 -20.36
CA LYS A 397 -45.55 12.01 -20.60
C LYS A 397 -44.32 11.16 -20.90
N ILE A 398 -44.32 9.89 -20.50
CA ILE A 398 -43.17 8.98 -20.72
C ILE A 398 -42.77 8.89 -22.21
N GLN A 399 -43.73 8.98 -23.14
CA GLN A 399 -43.44 8.95 -24.57
C GLN A 399 -42.60 10.16 -25.00
N PHE A 400 -42.86 11.33 -24.45
CA PHE A 400 -42.04 12.54 -24.68
C PHE A 400 -40.60 12.37 -24.20
N LEU A 401 -40.40 11.74 -23.01
CA LEU A 401 -39.09 11.43 -22.51
C LEU A 401 -38.35 10.43 -23.39
N LYS A 402 -39.03 9.41 -23.91
CA LYS A 402 -38.44 8.42 -24.84
C LYS A 402 -37.98 9.07 -26.15
N VAL A 403 -38.76 9.99 -26.73
CA VAL A 403 -38.34 10.75 -27.92
C VAL A 403 -37.08 11.57 -27.65
N ASN A 404 -37.02 12.20 -26.49
CA ASN A 404 -35.84 12.99 -26.10
C ASN A 404 -34.65 12.15 -25.56
N ASN A 405 -34.80 10.84 -25.46
CA ASN A 405 -33.77 9.91 -25.02
C ASN A 405 -33.25 9.01 -26.16
N GLU A 406 -33.39 9.45 -27.40
CA GLU A 406 -32.76 8.78 -28.55
C GLU A 406 -31.25 8.68 -28.33
N ASP A 407 -30.64 7.55 -28.67
CA ASP A 407 -29.23 7.24 -28.40
C ASP A 407 -28.80 7.38 -26.90
N ASN A 408 -29.76 7.27 -25.98
CA ASN A 408 -29.59 7.47 -24.55
C ASN A 408 -29.04 8.86 -24.12
N LEU A 409 -29.29 9.87 -24.95
CA LEU A 409 -28.78 11.21 -24.74
C LEU A 409 -29.21 11.80 -23.38
N LEU A 410 -30.53 11.76 -23.08
CA LEU A 410 -31.07 12.26 -21.82
C LEU A 410 -30.57 11.44 -20.63
N THR A 411 -30.55 10.11 -20.78
CA THR A 411 -30.03 9.20 -19.74
C THR A 411 -28.60 9.52 -19.42
N ASN A 412 -27.70 9.60 -20.40
CA ASN A 412 -26.29 9.88 -20.19
C ASN A 412 -26.10 11.27 -19.58
N TYR A 413 -26.82 12.28 -20.08
CA TYR A 413 -26.71 13.64 -19.60
C TYR A 413 -27.06 13.76 -18.11
N ILE A 414 -28.16 13.12 -17.66
CA ILE A 414 -28.60 13.17 -16.26
C ILE A 414 -27.71 12.30 -15.37
N SER A 415 -27.35 11.09 -15.83
CA SER A 415 -26.57 10.13 -15.05
C SER A 415 -25.16 10.64 -14.68
N GLU A 416 -24.55 11.41 -15.58
CA GLU A 416 -23.21 12.00 -15.35
C GLU A 416 -23.22 13.17 -14.37
N ARG A 417 -24.42 13.65 -14.00
CA ARG A 417 -24.59 14.82 -13.15
C ARG A 417 -25.09 14.48 -11.76
N ARG A 418 -25.11 15.49 -10.89
CA ARG A 418 -25.66 15.31 -9.54
C ARG A 418 -27.17 15.13 -9.56
N PHE A 419 -27.68 14.32 -8.64
CA PHE A 419 -29.12 14.33 -8.36
C PHE A 419 -29.48 15.65 -7.69
N ILE A 420 -30.49 16.35 -8.20
CA ILE A 420 -31.03 17.58 -7.61
C ILE A 420 -32.46 17.35 -7.12
N HIS A 421 -32.86 18.15 -6.16
CA HIS A 421 -34.21 18.20 -5.65
C HIS A 421 -34.79 19.57 -5.99
N PRO A 422 -35.54 19.74 -7.10
CA PRO A 422 -36.15 21.00 -7.45
C PRO A 422 -37.21 21.38 -6.40
N LEU A 423 -37.00 22.47 -5.69
CA LEU A 423 -37.88 22.94 -4.59
C LEU A 423 -39.32 23.18 -5.04
N ILE A 424 -39.52 23.37 -6.34
CA ILE A 424 -40.86 23.61 -6.91
C ILE A 424 -41.71 22.35 -7.04
N LEU A 425 -41.11 21.16 -6.97
CA LEU A 425 -41.82 19.88 -7.11
C LEU A 425 -42.36 19.41 -5.76
N SER A 426 -43.64 19.03 -5.70
CA SER A 426 -44.20 18.35 -4.56
C SER A 426 -43.60 16.95 -4.41
N LYS A 427 -43.73 16.32 -3.24
CA LYS A 427 -43.27 14.94 -3.02
C LYS A 427 -43.84 13.94 -4.02
N GLU A 428 -45.13 14.05 -4.32
CA GLU A 428 -45.81 13.18 -5.33
C GLU A 428 -45.20 13.39 -6.72
N GLN A 429 -44.92 14.61 -7.12
CA GLN A 429 -44.27 14.91 -8.39
C GLN A 429 -42.83 14.35 -8.48
N GLN A 430 -42.11 14.35 -7.37
CA GLN A 430 -40.78 13.76 -7.31
C GLN A 430 -40.83 12.24 -7.44
N GLU A 431 -41.79 11.57 -6.79
CA GLU A 431 -41.96 10.12 -6.93
C GLU A 431 -42.29 9.78 -8.39
N VAL A 432 -43.19 10.54 -9.00
CA VAL A 432 -43.53 10.39 -10.45
C VAL A 432 -42.32 10.62 -11.33
N LEU A 433 -41.47 11.61 -11.00
CA LEU A 433 -40.23 11.87 -11.73
C LEU A 433 -39.24 10.69 -11.63
N LEU A 434 -39.03 10.15 -10.45
CA LEU A 434 -38.13 9.01 -10.21
C LEU A 434 -38.64 7.75 -10.94
N GLU A 435 -39.95 7.48 -10.93
CA GLU A 435 -40.50 6.38 -11.70
C GLU A 435 -40.27 6.53 -13.21
N LYS A 436 -40.43 7.75 -13.76
CA LYS A 436 -40.16 8.03 -15.16
C LYS A 436 -38.68 7.86 -15.50
N PHE A 437 -37.80 8.36 -14.67
CA PHE A 437 -36.35 8.21 -14.82
C PHE A 437 -35.89 6.75 -14.75
N LYS A 438 -36.47 5.96 -13.86
CA LYS A 438 -36.24 4.51 -13.81
C LYS A 438 -36.65 3.84 -15.12
N LYS A 439 -37.83 4.20 -15.71
CA LYS A 439 -38.33 3.64 -16.96
C LYS A 439 -37.48 3.96 -18.18
N ILE A 440 -36.71 5.05 -18.17
CA ILE A 440 -35.77 5.40 -19.25
C ILE A 440 -34.31 5.02 -18.91
N GLY A 441 -34.06 4.38 -17.74
CA GLY A 441 -32.79 3.78 -17.41
C GLY A 441 -31.76 4.73 -16.77
N ILE A 442 -32.18 5.87 -16.22
CA ILE A 442 -31.29 6.81 -15.56
C ILE A 442 -30.71 6.17 -14.29
N LYS A 443 -29.40 6.32 -14.12
CA LYS A 443 -28.66 5.98 -12.91
C LYS A 443 -27.70 7.11 -12.54
N PHE A 444 -27.67 7.48 -11.29
CA PHE A 444 -26.84 8.58 -10.81
C PHE A 444 -25.42 8.07 -10.52
N HIS A 445 -24.42 8.67 -11.19
CA HIS A 445 -23.01 8.30 -11.04
C HIS A 445 -22.40 8.82 -9.73
N ASP A 446 -22.88 9.95 -9.19
CA ASP A 446 -22.31 10.55 -7.99
C ASP A 446 -23.40 11.25 -7.14
N LEU A 447 -23.81 10.60 -6.06
CA LEU A 447 -24.76 11.13 -5.10
C LEU A 447 -24.16 12.18 -4.16
N LYS A 448 -22.84 12.17 -3.96
CA LYS A 448 -22.12 13.08 -3.03
C LYS A 448 -22.32 14.56 -3.37
N LYS A 449 -22.49 14.88 -4.64
CA LYS A 449 -22.73 16.24 -5.11
C LYS A 449 -24.19 16.65 -5.04
N SER A 450 -25.07 15.75 -4.59
CA SER A 450 -26.50 16.03 -4.51
C SER A 450 -26.82 17.07 -3.45
N ASN A 451 -27.80 17.94 -3.73
CA ASN A 451 -28.40 18.86 -2.77
C ASN A 451 -29.82 18.45 -2.36
N ALA A 452 -30.19 17.22 -2.63
CA ALA A 452 -31.49 16.65 -2.29
C ALA A 452 -31.57 16.30 -0.79
N ASP A 453 -32.79 16.26 -0.27
CA ASP A 453 -33.02 15.77 1.10
C ASP A 453 -32.78 14.27 1.24
N ILE A 454 -32.59 13.82 2.46
CA ILE A 454 -32.27 12.40 2.76
C ILE A 454 -33.34 11.45 2.28
N ASP A 455 -34.63 11.79 2.35
CA ASP A 455 -35.71 10.93 1.95
C ASP A 455 -35.74 10.74 0.43
N SER A 456 -35.50 11.81 -0.32
CA SER A 456 -35.35 11.75 -1.79
C SER A 456 -34.12 10.89 -2.21
N LEU A 457 -33.01 10.99 -1.49
CA LEU A 457 -31.83 10.18 -1.76
C LEU A 457 -32.10 8.68 -1.45
N LYS A 458 -32.77 8.38 -0.35
CA LYS A 458 -33.21 7.02 -0.03
C LYS A 458 -34.16 6.47 -1.11
N ALA A 459 -35.08 7.29 -1.64
CA ALA A 459 -35.96 6.87 -2.74
C ALA A 459 -35.18 6.53 -4.02
N VAL A 460 -34.14 7.28 -4.37
CA VAL A 460 -33.22 6.98 -5.47
C VAL A 460 -32.50 5.66 -5.27
N ILE A 461 -31.95 5.43 -4.08
CA ILE A 461 -31.24 4.20 -3.70
C ILE A 461 -32.18 2.99 -3.77
N ASN A 462 -33.37 3.11 -3.17
CA ASN A 462 -34.40 2.05 -3.17
C ASN A 462 -34.89 1.69 -4.56
N SER A 463 -34.96 2.68 -5.42
CA SER A 463 -35.30 2.48 -6.83
C SER A 463 -34.18 1.86 -7.65
N ARG A 464 -32.98 1.60 -7.06
CA ARG A 464 -31.79 1.08 -7.74
C ARG A 464 -31.30 1.99 -8.89
N MET A 465 -31.51 3.28 -8.75
CA MET A 465 -31.15 4.30 -9.74
C MET A 465 -29.77 4.91 -9.47
N ILE A 466 -28.88 4.10 -8.96
CA ILE A 466 -27.51 4.49 -8.65
C ILE A 466 -26.52 3.69 -9.48
N ASP A 467 -25.45 4.32 -9.87
CA ASP A 467 -24.30 3.65 -10.42
C ASP A 467 -23.42 3.11 -9.29
N ILE A 468 -22.88 1.93 -9.51
CA ILE A 468 -22.00 1.33 -8.49
C ILE A 468 -20.62 1.99 -8.63
N SER A 469 -20.32 2.87 -7.71
CA SER A 469 -19.06 3.61 -7.62
C SER A 469 -18.63 3.76 -6.15
N GLU A 470 -17.34 4.00 -5.91
CA GLU A 470 -16.82 4.25 -4.56
C GLU A 470 -17.59 5.39 -3.87
N SER A 471 -17.81 6.51 -4.59
CA SER A 471 -18.54 7.67 -4.08
C SER A 471 -19.97 7.30 -3.67
N ASN A 472 -20.71 6.58 -4.53
CA ASN A 472 -22.07 6.23 -4.24
C ASN A 472 -22.21 5.20 -3.11
N LEU A 473 -21.28 4.23 -3.04
CA LEU A 473 -21.27 3.25 -1.95
C LEU A 473 -21.03 3.96 -0.60
N GLU A 474 -20.10 4.91 -0.55
CA GLU A 474 -19.86 5.69 0.66
C GLU A 474 -21.07 6.55 1.03
N GLN A 475 -21.71 7.20 0.06
CA GLN A 475 -22.90 8.01 0.28
C GLN A 475 -24.10 7.18 0.79
N ILE A 476 -24.28 5.96 0.34
CA ILE A 476 -25.32 5.06 0.86
C ILE A 476 -25.16 4.91 2.38
N LEU A 477 -23.96 4.60 2.86
CA LEU A 477 -23.72 4.43 4.29
C LEU A 477 -24.00 5.71 5.08
N GLN A 478 -23.61 6.87 4.55
CA GLN A 478 -23.86 8.19 5.18
C GLN A 478 -25.36 8.53 5.21
N ILE A 479 -26.09 8.30 4.12
CA ILE A 479 -27.52 8.59 4.01
C ILE A 479 -28.34 7.74 5.00
N TYR A 480 -27.90 6.53 5.28
CA TYR A 480 -28.55 5.64 6.26
C TYR A 480 -27.97 5.75 7.67
N ASP A 481 -27.10 6.74 7.92
CA ASP A 481 -26.44 7.01 9.22
C ASP A 481 -25.72 5.77 9.78
N ILE A 482 -25.13 4.98 8.91
CA ILE A 482 -24.35 3.81 9.28
C ILE A 482 -22.97 4.29 9.74
N LYS A 483 -22.62 3.93 10.97
CA LYS A 483 -21.28 4.25 11.50
C LYS A 483 -20.24 3.28 10.95
N TYR A 484 -19.23 3.79 10.31
CA TYR A 484 -18.10 3.04 9.77
C TYR A 484 -16.81 3.86 9.86
N SER A 485 -15.69 3.19 9.94
CA SER A 485 -14.40 3.83 9.72
C SER A 485 -14.08 3.86 8.22
N ARG A 486 -13.22 4.77 7.82
CA ARG A 486 -12.75 4.83 6.42
C ARG A 486 -12.03 3.51 6.02
N ASP A 487 -11.38 2.89 6.98
CA ASP A 487 -10.70 1.61 6.77
C ASP A 487 -11.69 0.47 6.56
N GLU A 488 -12.75 0.38 7.34
CA GLU A 488 -13.82 -0.61 7.11
C GLU A 488 -14.45 -0.44 5.74
N PHE A 489 -14.75 0.79 5.34
CA PHE A 489 -15.31 1.05 4.02
C PHE A 489 -14.37 0.59 2.89
N LYS A 490 -13.07 0.85 3.01
CA LYS A 490 -12.11 0.55 1.94
C LYS A 490 -11.62 -0.89 1.94
N TYR A 491 -11.45 -1.48 3.11
CA TYR A 491 -10.87 -2.80 3.23
C TYR A 491 -11.89 -3.92 3.40
N SER A 492 -13.05 -3.63 4.02
CA SER A 492 -14.06 -4.63 4.42
C SER A 492 -15.44 -4.28 3.86
N ASN A 493 -15.49 -3.75 2.65
CA ASN A 493 -16.70 -3.18 2.08
C ASN A 493 -17.83 -4.20 1.93
N ILE A 494 -17.51 -5.42 1.52
CA ILE A 494 -18.49 -6.50 1.36
C ILE A 494 -19.08 -6.86 2.72
N THR A 495 -18.24 -7.06 3.72
CA THR A 495 -18.66 -7.33 5.10
C THR A 495 -19.50 -6.20 5.68
N LEU A 496 -19.08 -4.94 5.46
CA LEU A 496 -19.78 -3.75 5.93
C LEU A 496 -21.21 -3.68 5.37
N PHE A 497 -21.39 -3.91 4.07
CA PHE A 497 -22.72 -3.92 3.44
C PHE A 497 -23.53 -5.15 3.82
N TYR A 498 -22.93 -6.30 4.04
CA TYR A 498 -23.59 -7.50 4.52
C TYR A 498 -24.17 -7.31 5.92
N GLU A 499 -23.39 -6.79 6.85
CA GLU A 499 -23.79 -6.62 8.26
C GLU A 499 -24.85 -5.55 8.45
N ASN A 500 -24.82 -4.48 7.66
CA ASN A 500 -25.74 -3.35 7.80
C ASN A 500 -26.93 -3.44 6.82
N ASN A 501 -26.72 -3.94 5.64
CA ASN A 501 -27.69 -4.19 4.56
C ASN A 501 -28.87 -3.20 4.48
N PRO A 502 -28.66 -1.86 4.39
CA PRO A 502 -29.73 -0.89 4.35
C PRO A 502 -30.64 -1.13 3.11
N ASP A 503 -31.93 -1.20 3.32
CA ASP A 503 -32.94 -1.40 2.28
C ASP A 503 -32.58 -2.54 1.28
N ASN A 504 -31.98 -3.61 1.77
CA ASN A 504 -31.53 -4.77 1.00
C ASN A 504 -30.57 -4.40 -0.14
N ILE A 505 -29.69 -3.41 0.08
CA ILE A 505 -28.72 -2.98 -0.93
C ILE A 505 -27.64 -4.05 -1.16
N TYR A 506 -27.26 -4.79 -0.11
CA TYR A 506 -26.32 -5.90 -0.25
C TYR A 506 -26.84 -6.96 -1.21
N GLU A 507 -28.14 -7.32 -1.10
CA GLU A 507 -28.74 -8.27 -2.04
C GLU A 507 -28.66 -7.80 -3.51
N TYR A 508 -28.87 -6.51 -3.75
CA TYR A 508 -28.70 -5.93 -5.08
C TYR A 508 -27.25 -6.00 -5.55
N LEU A 509 -26.29 -5.61 -4.69
CA LEU A 509 -24.86 -5.60 -5.01
C LEU A 509 -24.33 -7.02 -5.23
N ALA A 510 -24.61 -7.94 -4.31
CA ALA A 510 -24.02 -9.27 -4.28
C ALA A 510 -24.70 -10.29 -5.18
N LYS A 511 -26.02 -10.14 -5.44
CA LYS A 511 -26.79 -11.12 -6.25
C LYS A 511 -27.15 -10.62 -7.64
N GLU A 512 -27.43 -9.32 -7.80
CA GLU A 512 -27.83 -8.79 -9.10
C GLU A 512 -26.67 -8.15 -9.86
N LYS A 513 -25.79 -7.43 -9.18
CA LYS A 513 -24.72 -6.61 -9.75
C LYS A 513 -23.32 -7.00 -9.29
N ILE A 514 -23.13 -8.23 -8.89
CA ILE A 514 -21.89 -8.72 -8.28
C ILE A 514 -20.62 -8.37 -9.08
N ASN A 515 -20.63 -8.57 -10.39
CA ASN A 515 -19.44 -8.30 -11.21
C ASN A 515 -19.09 -6.81 -11.30
N GLU A 516 -20.10 -5.94 -11.31
CA GLU A 516 -19.92 -4.50 -11.30
C GLU A 516 -19.42 -4.05 -9.95
N TYR A 517 -20.04 -4.54 -8.88
CA TYR A 517 -19.67 -4.24 -7.50
C TYR A 517 -18.23 -4.67 -7.16
N ILE A 518 -17.88 -5.92 -7.43
CA ILE A 518 -16.54 -6.44 -7.16
C ILE A 518 -15.49 -5.69 -7.99
N ARG A 519 -15.79 -5.38 -9.27
CA ARG A 519 -14.85 -4.60 -10.12
C ARG A 519 -14.60 -3.21 -9.56
N VAL A 520 -15.61 -2.57 -9.01
CA VAL A 520 -15.48 -1.25 -8.36
C VAL A 520 -14.71 -1.37 -7.06
N TYR A 521 -15.06 -2.34 -6.22
CA TYR A 521 -14.40 -2.57 -4.93
C TYR A 521 -12.90 -2.86 -5.09
N LEU A 522 -12.52 -3.68 -6.05
CA LEU A 522 -11.13 -3.98 -6.36
C LEU A 522 -10.31 -2.74 -6.79
N LYS A 523 -10.98 -1.67 -7.24
CA LYS A 523 -10.36 -0.40 -7.63
C LYS A 523 -10.22 0.62 -6.50
N PHE A 524 -10.64 0.32 -5.28
CA PHE A 524 -10.49 1.26 -4.14
C PHE A 524 -9.02 1.59 -3.80
N GLY A 525 -8.08 1.07 -4.59
CA GLY A 525 -6.66 1.40 -4.51
C GLY A 525 -5.95 0.80 -3.31
N MET A 526 -6.58 -0.14 -2.63
CA MET A 526 -6.00 -0.83 -1.49
C MET A 526 -5.21 -2.05 -1.95
N GLU A 527 -4.02 -2.22 -1.39
CA GLU A 527 -3.20 -3.40 -1.70
C GLU A 527 -3.79 -4.69 -1.13
N THR A 528 -4.46 -4.58 0.03
CA THR A 528 -5.01 -5.75 0.74
C THR A 528 -6.37 -5.43 1.33
N LEU A 529 -7.39 -6.16 0.92
CA LEU A 529 -8.76 -6.13 1.46
C LEU A 529 -8.85 -7.01 2.71
N LYS A 530 -9.81 -6.73 3.61
CA LYS A 530 -9.99 -7.46 4.87
C LYS A 530 -11.46 -7.84 5.02
N GLU A 531 -11.83 -9.01 4.55
CA GLU A 531 -13.21 -9.46 4.59
C GLU A 531 -13.46 -10.57 5.62
N ASN A 532 -14.70 -10.71 6.05
CA ASN A 532 -15.15 -11.85 6.85
C ASN A 532 -15.18 -13.11 5.98
N SER A 533 -14.65 -14.22 6.48
CA SER A 533 -14.55 -15.46 5.72
C SER A 533 -15.90 -16.01 5.23
N ASN A 534 -16.97 -15.90 6.03
CA ASN A 534 -18.29 -16.42 5.67
C ASN A 534 -18.88 -15.61 4.51
N VAL A 535 -18.83 -14.29 4.59
CA VAL A 535 -19.32 -13.37 3.56
C VAL A 535 -18.49 -13.53 2.28
N PHE A 536 -17.19 -13.67 2.42
CA PHE A 536 -16.28 -13.92 1.32
C PHE A 536 -16.60 -15.21 0.57
N VAL A 537 -16.86 -16.29 1.30
CA VAL A 537 -17.28 -17.58 0.71
C VAL A 537 -18.62 -17.45 -0.01
N GLU A 538 -19.59 -16.70 0.56
CA GLU A 538 -20.88 -16.44 -0.09
C GLU A 538 -20.68 -15.75 -1.45
N ILE A 539 -19.82 -14.75 -1.52
CA ILE A 539 -19.48 -14.06 -2.78
C ILE A 539 -18.84 -15.02 -3.79
N LEU A 540 -17.88 -15.84 -3.37
CA LEU A 540 -17.22 -16.80 -4.26
C LEU A 540 -18.16 -17.89 -4.79
N ASN A 541 -19.19 -18.24 -4.02
CA ASN A 541 -20.19 -19.22 -4.41
C ASN A 541 -21.30 -18.64 -5.30
N SER A 542 -21.28 -17.35 -5.60
CA SER A 542 -22.28 -16.77 -6.50
C SER A 542 -22.09 -17.26 -7.93
N GLU A 543 -23.11 -17.89 -8.49
CA GLU A 543 -23.11 -18.38 -9.88
C GLU A 543 -22.89 -17.26 -10.92
N LYS A 544 -23.21 -16.01 -10.57
CA LYS A 544 -23.07 -14.84 -11.45
C LYS A 544 -21.67 -14.23 -11.39
N LEU A 545 -20.84 -14.60 -10.42
CA LEU A 545 -19.50 -14.03 -10.29
C LEU A 545 -18.62 -14.48 -11.45
N ASN A 546 -18.03 -13.52 -12.16
CA ASN A 546 -16.99 -13.79 -13.14
C ASN A 546 -15.78 -14.44 -12.47
N LYS A 547 -15.30 -15.57 -13.03
CA LYS A 547 -14.19 -16.33 -12.46
C LYS A 547 -12.93 -15.49 -12.30
N GLU A 548 -12.61 -14.63 -13.26
CA GLU A 548 -11.42 -13.77 -13.20
C GLU A 548 -11.49 -12.76 -12.04
N LEU A 549 -12.67 -12.15 -11.83
CA LEU A 549 -12.90 -11.26 -10.69
C LEU A 549 -12.82 -12.01 -9.37
N GLY A 550 -13.30 -13.24 -9.32
CA GLY A 550 -13.15 -14.12 -8.15
C GLY A 550 -11.68 -14.39 -7.82
N PHE A 551 -10.87 -14.71 -8.82
CA PHE A 551 -9.42 -14.88 -8.64
C PHE A 551 -8.71 -13.59 -8.19
N GLU A 552 -9.08 -12.45 -8.78
CA GLU A 552 -8.52 -11.17 -8.38
C GLU A 552 -8.91 -10.80 -6.94
N LEU A 553 -10.17 -11.05 -6.57
CA LEU A 553 -10.67 -10.84 -5.21
C LEU A 553 -9.91 -11.71 -4.20
N ILE A 554 -9.71 -13.00 -4.49
CA ILE A 554 -8.93 -13.91 -3.65
C ILE A 554 -7.51 -13.38 -3.46
N LYS A 555 -6.88 -12.96 -4.53
CA LYS A 555 -5.49 -12.47 -4.48
C LYS A 555 -5.32 -11.20 -3.64
N LYS A 556 -6.31 -10.32 -3.67
CA LYS A 556 -6.26 -9.02 -2.96
C LYS A 556 -6.82 -9.06 -1.54
N THR A 557 -7.55 -10.10 -1.17
CA THR A 557 -8.17 -10.17 0.15
C THR A 557 -7.23 -10.81 1.17
N ASN A 558 -7.25 -10.32 2.40
CA ASN A 558 -6.73 -11.00 3.59
C ASN A 558 -7.92 -11.22 4.52
N LEU A 559 -8.25 -12.47 4.78
CA LEU A 559 -9.39 -12.81 5.62
C LEU A 559 -9.08 -12.58 7.09
N ALA A 560 -10.05 -12.05 7.83
CA ALA A 560 -9.96 -11.89 9.29
C ALA A 560 -9.77 -13.25 10.00
N ASN A 561 -10.41 -14.28 9.49
CA ASN A 561 -10.24 -15.67 9.89
C ASN A 561 -10.14 -16.54 8.64
N GLN A 562 -9.25 -17.52 8.66
CA GLN A 562 -9.16 -18.49 7.57
C GLN A 562 -10.47 -19.28 7.42
N ILE A 563 -10.74 -19.73 6.20
CA ILE A 563 -11.86 -20.62 5.89
C ILE A 563 -11.59 -21.97 6.57
N GLU A 564 -12.49 -22.39 7.44
CA GLU A 564 -12.33 -23.61 8.25
C GLU A 564 -12.46 -24.88 7.42
N ASP A 565 -13.37 -24.92 6.45
CA ASP A 565 -13.58 -26.09 5.59
C ASP A 565 -13.59 -25.65 4.11
N LEU A 566 -12.66 -26.18 3.34
CA LEU A 566 -12.50 -25.90 1.92
C LEU A 566 -13.75 -26.24 1.10
N LYS A 567 -14.53 -27.21 1.54
CA LYS A 567 -15.79 -27.62 0.91
C LYS A 567 -16.90 -26.53 0.97
N TYR A 568 -16.75 -25.54 1.83
CA TYR A 568 -17.69 -24.39 1.80
C TYR A 568 -17.54 -23.58 0.51
N VAL A 569 -16.40 -23.65 -0.17
CA VAL A 569 -16.21 -23.05 -1.50
C VAL A 569 -16.55 -24.09 -2.55
N ILE A 570 -17.75 -23.94 -3.14
CA ILE A 570 -18.34 -24.91 -4.08
C ILE A 570 -17.51 -25.01 -5.38
N ASN A 571 -17.02 -23.85 -5.88
CA ASN A 571 -16.22 -23.84 -7.10
C ASN A 571 -14.75 -24.21 -6.79
N THR A 572 -14.39 -25.44 -7.12
CA THR A 572 -13.05 -26.02 -6.87
C THR A 572 -11.94 -25.31 -7.66
N ASP A 573 -12.25 -24.60 -8.74
CA ASP A 573 -11.27 -23.82 -9.49
C ASP A 573 -10.57 -22.74 -8.60
N TYR A 574 -11.26 -22.25 -7.56
CA TYR A 574 -10.70 -21.26 -6.64
C TYR A 574 -9.73 -21.84 -5.60
N TRP A 575 -9.77 -23.15 -5.37
CA TRP A 575 -9.05 -23.80 -4.27
C TRP A 575 -7.53 -23.53 -4.30
N ASN A 576 -6.93 -23.62 -5.49
CA ASN A 576 -5.51 -23.32 -5.67
C ASN A 576 -5.17 -21.87 -5.27
N SER A 577 -6.00 -20.94 -5.71
CA SER A 577 -5.78 -19.51 -5.41
C SER A 577 -5.98 -19.19 -3.94
N LEU A 578 -6.93 -19.83 -3.29
CA LEU A 578 -7.20 -19.71 -1.86
C LEU A 578 -6.03 -20.26 -1.01
N LEU A 579 -5.40 -21.34 -1.44
CA LEU A 579 -4.20 -21.86 -0.81
C LEU A 579 -3.01 -20.90 -0.95
N ILE A 580 -2.77 -20.39 -2.17
CA ILE A 580 -1.70 -19.42 -2.43
C ILE A 580 -1.86 -18.15 -1.59
N ALA A 581 -3.11 -17.69 -1.44
CA ALA A 581 -3.45 -16.52 -0.66
C ALA A 581 -3.54 -16.77 0.86
N GLU A 582 -3.30 -17.99 1.32
CA GLU A 582 -3.33 -18.41 2.74
C GLU A 582 -4.71 -18.23 3.42
N HIS A 583 -5.78 -18.29 2.61
CA HIS A 583 -7.16 -18.12 3.10
C HIS A 583 -7.75 -19.37 3.69
N ILE A 584 -7.11 -20.52 3.48
CA ILE A 584 -7.58 -21.81 3.97
C ILE A 584 -6.75 -22.21 5.19
N LYS A 585 -7.43 -22.68 6.21
CA LYS A 585 -6.79 -23.33 7.34
C LYS A 585 -6.13 -24.62 6.88
N ILE A 586 -4.82 -24.72 7.03
CA ILE A 586 -4.08 -25.91 6.65
C ILE A 586 -4.14 -26.93 7.78
N ASP A 587 -5.12 -27.81 7.70
CA ASP A 587 -5.33 -28.93 8.62
C ASP A 587 -5.60 -30.25 7.85
N GLU A 588 -5.73 -31.35 8.60
CA GLU A 588 -6.02 -32.67 8.07
C GLU A 588 -7.19 -32.67 7.08
N ARG A 589 -8.31 -32.05 7.44
CA ARG A 589 -9.56 -32.05 6.69
C ARG A 589 -9.38 -31.40 5.32
N ASN A 590 -8.81 -30.21 5.32
CA ASN A 590 -8.62 -29.42 4.10
C ASN A 590 -7.55 -30.03 3.19
N ILE A 591 -6.47 -30.57 3.75
CA ILE A 591 -5.46 -31.30 2.99
C ILE A 591 -6.06 -32.51 2.29
N VAL A 592 -6.85 -33.32 3.01
CA VAL A 592 -7.47 -34.53 2.43
C VAL A 592 -8.52 -34.18 1.39
N SER A 593 -9.30 -33.11 1.63
CA SER A 593 -10.29 -32.64 0.66
C SER A 593 -9.63 -32.18 -0.64
N TYR A 594 -8.58 -31.39 -0.52
CA TYR A 594 -7.79 -30.92 -1.67
C TYR A 594 -7.09 -32.07 -2.41
N TYR A 595 -6.45 -32.97 -1.67
CA TYR A 595 -5.77 -34.13 -2.21
C TYR A 595 -6.70 -34.98 -3.08
N LYS A 596 -7.94 -35.21 -2.63
CA LYS A 596 -8.94 -35.97 -3.39
C LYS A 596 -9.40 -35.27 -4.64
N GLU A 597 -9.54 -33.96 -4.60
CA GLU A 597 -9.94 -33.14 -5.77
C GLU A 597 -8.81 -33.03 -6.79
N ALA A 598 -7.57 -33.07 -6.35
CA ALA A 598 -6.37 -33.03 -7.20
C ALA A 598 -5.91 -34.43 -7.66
N ASP A 599 -6.82 -35.34 -7.95
CA ASP A 599 -6.53 -36.70 -8.44
C ASP A 599 -5.55 -37.50 -7.58
N ASN A 600 -5.60 -37.31 -6.28
CA ASN A 600 -4.72 -37.92 -5.29
C ASN A 600 -3.25 -37.49 -5.42
N ASP A 601 -3.01 -36.25 -5.75
CA ASP A 601 -1.66 -35.67 -5.79
C ASP A 601 -1.49 -34.44 -4.88
N PHE A 602 -0.23 -34.16 -4.54
CA PHE A 602 0.16 -32.94 -3.79
C PHE A 602 0.63 -31.90 -4.78
N SER A 603 -0.28 -30.98 -5.18
CA SER A 603 0.09 -29.90 -6.06
C SER A 603 1.17 -28.99 -5.43
N GLU A 604 1.89 -28.26 -6.25
CA GLU A 604 2.91 -27.31 -5.81
C GLU A 604 2.31 -26.24 -4.85
N GLN A 605 1.07 -25.84 -5.09
CA GLN A 605 0.36 -24.87 -4.26
C GLN A 605 0.05 -25.43 -2.87
N LEU A 606 -0.44 -26.68 -2.80
CA LEU A 606 -0.68 -27.35 -1.53
C LEU A 606 0.62 -27.54 -0.74
N VAL A 607 1.67 -28.00 -1.39
CA VAL A 607 2.99 -28.15 -0.77
C VAL A 607 3.50 -26.80 -0.22
N THR A 608 3.35 -25.74 -0.98
CA THR A 608 3.73 -24.38 -0.55
C THR A 608 2.95 -23.94 0.68
N ALA A 609 1.63 -24.15 0.68
CA ALA A 609 0.77 -23.81 1.82
C ALA A 609 1.11 -24.63 3.08
N ILE A 610 1.37 -25.92 2.92
CA ILE A 610 1.81 -26.79 4.00
C ILE A 610 3.14 -26.30 4.60
N ASN A 611 4.09 -25.93 3.75
CA ASN A 611 5.42 -25.49 4.18
C ASN A 611 5.38 -24.16 4.94
N LYS A 612 4.48 -23.27 4.59
CA LYS A 612 4.30 -21.98 5.28
C LYS A 612 3.64 -22.10 6.65
N THR A 613 2.89 -23.18 6.88
CA THR A 613 2.15 -23.32 8.13
C THR A 613 3.07 -23.56 9.32
N THR A 614 2.87 -22.80 10.42
CA THR A 614 3.67 -22.91 11.64
C THR A 614 3.26 -24.08 12.51
N VAL A 615 2.01 -24.52 12.41
CA VAL A 615 1.46 -25.64 13.15
C VAL A 615 1.89 -26.97 12.53
N LYS A 616 2.23 -27.95 13.35
CA LYS A 616 2.53 -29.29 12.86
C LYS A 616 1.26 -29.99 12.39
N ILE A 617 1.25 -30.41 11.15
CA ILE A 617 0.16 -31.15 10.56
C ILE A 617 0.28 -32.62 10.96
N THR A 618 -0.83 -33.20 11.40
CA THR A 618 -0.97 -34.61 11.78
C THR A 618 -2.27 -35.15 11.26
N PHE A 619 -2.29 -36.42 10.89
CA PHE A 619 -3.49 -37.11 10.43
C PHE A 619 -4.00 -38.03 11.54
N SER A 620 -5.32 -37.99 11.80
CA SER A 620 -5.95 -38.92 12.76
C SER A 620 -6.28 -40.24 12.08
N LYS A 621 -5.99 -41.31 12.80
CA LYS A 621 -6.32 -42.66 12.30
C LYS A 621 -7.82 -42.90 12.20
N ASP A 622 -8.58 -42.23 13.05
CA ASP A 622 -10.04 -42.40 13.15
C ASP A 622 -10.78 -41.65 12.02
N ASN A 623 -10.16 -40.67 11.42
CA ASN A 623 -10.77 -39.83 10.37
C ASN A 623 -10.53 -40.34 8.94
N LEU A 624 -9.56 -41.30 8.77
CA LEU A 624 -9.13 -41.73 7.46
C LEU A 624 -9.23 -43.25 7.33
N SER A 625 -9.71 -43.73 6.18
CA SER A 625 -9.62 -45.16 5.85
C SER A 625 -8.17 -45.61 5.71
N ASP A 626 -7.91 -46.87 5.97
CA ASP A 626 -6.56 -47.45 5.81
C ASP A 626 -6.01 -47.23 4.40
N LYS A 627 -6.86 -47.36 3.39
CA LYS A 627 -6.52 -47.13 1.99
C LYS A 627 -6.08 -45.67 1.75
N THR A 628 -6.86 -44.69 2.22
CA THR A 628 -6.51 -43.29 2.07
C THR A 628 -5.23 -42.93 2.81
N ARG A 629 -4.99 -43.54 3.98
CA ARG A 629 -3.74 -43.35 4.73
C ARG A 629 -2.52 -43.89 4.00
N GLU A 630 -2.64 -45.02 3.36
CA GLU A 630 -1.58 -45.64 2.57
C GLU A 630 -1.27 -44.81 1.32
N GLU A 631 -2.30 -44.37 0.57
CA GLU A 631 -2.18 -43.50 -0.60
C GLU A 631 -1.50 -42.17 -0.24
N LEU A 632 -1.96 -41.51 0.84
CA LEU A 632 -1.35 -40.26 1.34
C LEU A 632 0.12 -40.50 1.76
N TRP A 633 0.40 -41.57 2.45
CA TRP A 633 1.75 -41.90 2.90
C TRP A 633 2.69 -42.09 1.70
N GLU A 634 2.27 -42.81 0.67
CA GLU A 634 3.04 -43.02 -0.56
C GLU A 634 3.29 -41.73 -1.30
N THR A 635 2.27 -40.85 -1.43
CA THR A 635 2.41 -39.55 -2.08
C THR A 635 3.36 -38.65 -1.30
N ILE A 636 3.18 -38.56 0.04
CA ILE A 636 4.00 -37.69 0.90
C ILE A 636 5.44 -38.15 0.92
N VAL A 637 5.68 -39.48 1.06
CA VAL A 637 7.04 -40.00 1.22
C VAL A 637 7.92 -39.72 0.01
N HIS A 638 7.35 -39.66 -1.20
CA HIS A 638 8.06 -39.33 -2.43
C HIS A 638 8.20 -37.85 -2.70
N ASN A 639 7.55 -37.01 -1.88
CA ASN A 639 7.55 -35.55 -2.10
C ASN A 639 8.83 -34.90 -1.57
N ASN A 640 9.63 -34.37 -2.47
CA ASN A 640 10.89 -33.69 -2.15
C ASN A 640 10.72 -32.22 -1.73
N GLN A 641 9.58 -31.61 -2.06
CA GLN A 641 9.35 -30.15 -1.88
C GLN A 641 8.76 -29.80 -0.52
N LEU A 642 8.17 -30.77 0.19
CA LEU A 642 7.64 -30.55 1.55
C LEU A 642 8.76 -30.16 2.51
N ASP A 643 8.50 -29.21 3.39
CA ASP A 643 9.41 -28.87 4.48
C ASP A 643 9.63 -30.07 5.41
N ASN A 644 10.85 -30.25 5.87
CA ASN A 644 11.23 -31.42 6.67
C ASN A 644 10.39 -31.59 7.93
N ARG A 645 10.00 -30.49 8.55
CA ARG A 645 9.17 -30.50 9.76
C ARG A 645 7.78 -31.07 9.50
N GLN A 646 7.13 -30.58 8.44
CA GLN A 646 5.79 -31.04 8.04
C GLN A 646 5.85 -32.47 7.47
N TYR A 647 6.81 -32.74 6.60
CA TYR A 647 7.07 -34.04 6.02
C TYR A 647 7.12 -35.15 7.08
N ILE A 648 7.93 -34.93 8.11
CA ILE A 648 8.08 -35.95 9.18
C ILE A 648 6.86 -36.01 10.10
N SER A 649 6.23 -34.86 10.38
CA SER A 649 5.02 -34.81 11.22
C SER A 649 3.88 -35.62 10.60
N MET A 650 3.62 -35.37 9.33
CA MET A 650 2.59 -36.08 8.55
C MET A 650 2.86 -37.56 8.44
N LEU A 651 4.07 -37.95 8.03
CA LEU A 651 4.45 -39.36 7.90
C LEU A 651 4.37 -40.13 9.22
N LYS A 652 4.80 -39.54 10.32
CA LYS A 652 4.71 -40.18 11.65
C LYS A 652 3.26 -40.38 12.07
N SER A 653 2.39 -39.43 11.79
CA SER A 653 0.96 -39.52 12.16
C SER A 653 0.23 -40.61 11.36
N LEU A 654 0.61 -40.82 10.09
CA LEU A 654 0.08 -41.91 9.27
C LEU A 654 0.50 -43.30 9.76
N GLY A 655 1.63 -43.43 10.44
CA GLY A 655 2.02 -44.60 11.21
C GLY A 655 2.70 -45.72 10.44
N PHE A 656 3.16 -45.50 9.23
CA PHE A 656 3.92 -46.47 8.43
C PHE A 656 5.43 -46.32 8.62
N TYR A 657 6.18 -47.40 8.39
CA TYR A 657 7.63 -47.44 8.51
C TYR A 657 8.24 -48.64 7.74
N TRP A 658 9.49 -48.53 7.28
CA TRP A 658 10.21 -49.61 6.59
C TRP A 658 11.09 -50.41 7.52
N ARG A 659 10.93 -51.73 7.43
CA ARG A 659 11.81 -52.75 8.07
C ARG A 659 12.53 -53.63 7.06
N ASN A 660 11.99 -53.79 5.86
CA ASN A 660 12.40 -54.83 4.91
C ASN A 660 13.02 -54.29 3.62
N GLY A 661 13.71 -53.18 3.73
CA GLY A 661 14.21 -52.39 2.60
C GLY A 661 13.24 -51.26 2.21
N PHE A 662 13.76 -50.29 1.53
CA PHE A 662 12.99 -49.17 0.98
C PHE A 662 13.57 -48.77 -0.38
N LYS A 663 12.71 -48.28 -1.27
CA LYS A 663 13.15 -47.74 -2.56
C LYS A 663 12.58 -46.35 -2.63
N LEU A 664 13.43 -45.35 -2.53
CA LEU A 664 13.03 -43.93 -2.55
C LEU A 664 13.94 -43.13 -3.46
N SER A 665 13.33 -42.28 -4.27
CA SER A 665 14.04 -41.30 -5.11
C SER A 665 13.81 -39.88 -4.55
N VAL A 666 14.24 -39.69 -3.31
CA VAL A 666 14.13 -38.37 -2.62
C VAL A 666 15.53 -37.86 -2.27
N SER A 667 15.60 -36.59 -1.91
CA SER A 667 16.86 -35.97 -1.55
C SER A 667 17.52 -36.61 -0.33
N SER A 668 18.83 -36.56 -0.27
CA SER A 668 19.58 -37.05 0.90
C SER A 668 19.11 -36.43 2.22
N LEU A 669 18.67 -35.19 2.18
CA LEU A 669 18.11 -34.50 3.35
C LEU A 669 16.80 -35.15 3.83
N LYS A 670 15.95 -35.61 2.91
CA LYS A 670 14.71 -36.33 3.26
C LYS A 670 15.05 -37.68 3.86
N ILE A 671 15.97 -38.45 3.26
CA ILE A 671 16.46 -39.71 3.81
C ILE A 671 17.00 -39.52 5.23
N LYS A 672 17.79 -38.51 5.46
CA LYS A 672 18.26 -38.11 6.80
C LYS A 672 17.10 -37.95 7.78
N GLN A 673 16.08 -37.20 7.41
CA GLN A 673 14.92 -36.97 8.27
C GLN A 673 14.13 -38.25 8.58
N LEU A 674 13.96 -39.12 7.57
CA LEU A 674 13.28 -40.40 7.73
C LEU A 674 14.05 -41.33 8.68
N ILE A 675 15.37 -41.31 8.64
CA ILE A 675 16.25 -42.07 9.54
C ILE A 675 16.06 -41.54 11.00
N TYR A 676 16.20 -40.23 11.22
CA TYR A 676 16.03 -39.63 12.56
C TYR A 676 14.61 -39.80 13.11
N ALA A 677 13.62 -39.81 12.24
CA ALA A 677 12.24 -40.08 12.58
C ALA A 677 11.95 -41.54 12.90
N LYS A 678 12.91 -42.46 12.67
CA LYS A 678 12.77 -43.90 12.77
C LYS A 678 11.71 -44.53 11.84
N ILE A 679 11.40 -43.84 10.74
CA ILE A 679 10.56 -44.36 9.67
C ILE A 679 11.38 -45.37 8.86
N ILE A 680 12.63 -45.06 8.55
CA ILE A 680 13.61 -46.04 8.10
C ILE A 680 14.23 -46.67 9.36
N ARG A 681 13.90 -47.93 9.64
CA ARG A 681 14.39 -48.67 10.80
C ARG A 681 15.81 -49.19 10.56
N ASN A 682 16.61 -49.24 11.65
CA ASN A 682 17.95 -49.86 11.58
C ASN A 682 17.83 -51.39 11.48
N THR A 683 17.74 -51.88 10.26
CA THR A 683 17.71 -53.28 9.89
C THR A 683 18.76 -53.64 8.85
N LYS A 684 19.16 -54.88 8.72
CA LYS A 684 20.13 -55.36 7.74
C LYS A 684 19.76 -54.95 6.31
N LYS A 685 18.48 -55.12 5.92
CA LYS A 685 17.99 -54.78 4.57
C LYS A 685 18.02 -53.27 4.31
N ASN A 686 17.65 -52.45 5.30
CA ASN A 686 17.71 -51.00 5.17
C ASN A 686 19.15 -50.48 5.14
N LEU A 687 20.07 -51.08 5.90
CA LEU A 687 21.48 -50.76 5.83
C LEU A 687 22.06 -51.05 4.46
N ASN A 688 21.73 -52.21 3.85
CA ASN A 688 22.13 -52.52 2.47
C ASN A 688 21.65 -51.46 1.49
N GLU A 689 20.42 -50.98 1.61
CA GLU A 689 19.89 -49.91 0.76
C GLU A 689 20.65 -48.58 0.94
N ILE A 690 20.96 -48.23 2.19
CA ILE A 690 21.77 -47.05 2.53
C ILE A 690 23.15 -47.12 1.89
N LEU A 691 23.84 -48.30 2.01
CA LEU A 691 25.18 -48.48 1.49
C LEU A 691 25.22 -48.44 -0.05
N ASN A 692 24.18 -48.96 -0.72
CA ASN A 692 24.14 -49.06 -2.16
C ASN A 692 23.65 -47.80 -2.86
N ASN A 693 22.58 -47.17 -2.33
CA ASN A 693 21.85 -46.10 -3.03
C ASN A 693 21.85 -44.75 -2.29
N HIS A 694 22.17 -44.75 -0.98
CA HIS A 694 22.09 -43.56 -0.14
C HIS A 694 23.32 -43.37 0.75
N LYS A 695 24.50 -43.67 0.23
CA LYS A 695 25.75 -43.68 1.01
C LYS A 695 26.03 -42.37 1.74
N VAL A 696 25.58 -41.22 1.21
CA VAL A 696 25.68 -39.90 1.84
C VAL A 696 24.97 -39.85 3.21
N ASN A 697 23.92 -40.65 3.41
CA ASN A 697 23.16 -40.70 4.66
C ASN A 697 23.63 -41.79 5.64
N LEU A 698 24.74 -42.44 5.33
CA LEU A 698 25.28 -43.47 6.20
C LEU A 698 25.61 -42.98 7.60
N VAL A 699 26.18 -41.78 7.69
CA VAL A 699 26.51 -41.11 8.97
C VAL A 699 25.25 -40.91 9.82
N ASP A 700 24.17 -40.44 9.20
CA ASP A 700 22.88 -40.24 9.88
C ASP A 700 22.32 -41.58 10.42
N PHE A 701 22.40 -42.63 9.60
CA PHE A 701 21.94 -43.97 9.98
C PHE A 701 22.71 -44.52 11.17
N VAL A 702 24.02 -44.30 11.18
CA VAL A 702 24.93 -44.67 12.29
C VAL A 702 24.65 -43.84 13.53
N GLN A 703 24.36 -42.52 13.35
CA GLN A 703 24.09 -41.61 14.49
C GLN A 703 22.83 -41.96 15.25
N VAL A 704 21.78 -42.42 14.57
CA VAL A 704 20.47 -42.68 15.21
C VAL A 704 20.55 -43.86 16.18
N ASP A 705 21.30 -44.89 15.82
CA ASP A 705 21.45 -46.11 16.67
C ASP A 705 22.77 -46.79 16.37
N ILE A 706 23.84 -46.33 17.00
CA ILE A 706 25.21 -46.86 16.80
C ILE A 706 25.33 -48.31 17.25
N ASP A 707 24.68 -48.72 18.32
CA ASP A 707 24.82 -50.05 18.86
C ASP A 707 24.16 -51.07 17.93
N ASN A 708 22.98 -50.76 17.44
CA ASN A 708 22.29 -51.62 16.49
C ASN A 708 23.02 -51.64 15.13
N PHE A 709 23.53 -50.51 14.69
CA PHE A 709 24.38 -50.42 13.49
C PHE A 709 25.58 -51.38 13.64
N CYS A 710 26.31 -51.29 14.72
CA CYS A 710 27.49 -52.15 14.97
C CYS A 710 27.12 -53.64 14.92
N ASN A 711 26.01 -54.03 15.56
CA ASN A 711 25.52 -55.42 15.57
C ASN A 711 25.15 -55.94 14.17
N ILE A 712 24.60 -55.09 13.32
CA ILE A 712 24.21 -55.46 11.95
C ILE A 712 25.40 -55.42 11.00
N PHE A 713 26.26 -54.42 11.12
CA PHE A 713 27.35 -54.18 10.17
C PHE A 713 28.46 -55.23 10.22
N ILE A 714 28.62 -55.92 11.34
CA ILE A 714 29.62 -57.03 11.47
C ILE A 714 29.28 -58.25 10.63
N ASP A 715 28.07 -58.33 10.06
CA ASP A 715 27.63 -59.42 9.19
C ASP A 715 28.49 -59.43 7.91
N GLU A 716 28.96 -60.59 7.50
CA GLU A 716 29.91 -60.75 6.38
C GLU A 716 29.35 -60.26 5.04
N ASP A 717 28.04 -60.35 4.86
CA ASP A 717 27.37 -59.90 3.64
C ASP A 717 27.36 -58.37 3.47
N ILE A 718 27.61 -57.63 4.55
CA ILE A 718 27.50 -56.17 4.58
C ILE A 718 28.82 -55.49 4.88
N TYR A 719 29.69 -56.20 5.64
CA TYR A 719 30.93 -55.62 6.12
C TYR A 719 31.85 -55.17 4.98
N GLN A 720 32.21 -53.86 5.02
CA GLN A 720 33.18 -53.26 4.08
C GLN A 720 34.15 -52.41 4.88
N PHE A 721 35.43 -52.75 4.83
CA PHE A 721 36.46 -52.01 5.56
C PHE A 721 36.58 -50.53 5.11
N SER A 722 36.30 -50.23 3.82
CA SER A 722 36.29 -48.86 3.33
C SER A 722 35.26 -48.00 4.05
N VAL A 723 34.10 -48.54 4.41
CA VAL A 723 33.04 -47.86 5.15
C VAL A 723 33.51 -47.49 6.56
N ILE A 724 34.32 -48.31 7.23
CA ILE A 724 34.94 -47.99 8.52
C ILE A 724 35.78 -46.73 8.39
N LYS A 725 36.65 -46.68 7.37
CA LYS A 725 37.52 -45.52 7.12
C LYS A 725 36.72 -44.24 6.81
N ASP A 726 35.69 -44.36 5.96
CA ASP A 726 34.82 -43.24 5.60
C ASP A 726 34.13 -42.69 6.84
N LEU A 727 33.52 -43.54 7.70
CA LEU A 727 32.84 -43.14 8.91
C LEU A 727 33.78 -42.50 9.97
N LEU A 728 35.01 -42.95 10.07
CA LEU A 728 35.99 -42.40 10.99
C LEU A 728 36.38 -40.97 10.60
N MET A 729 36.47 -40.69 9.28
CA MET A 729 36.80 -39.34 8.76
C MET A 729 35.67 -38.34 8.85
N GLU A 730 34.43 -38.80 9.01
CA GLU A 730 33.27 -37.94 9.08
C GLU A 730 33.27 -36.99 10.28
N LYS A 731 33.18 -35.71 10.01
CA LYS A 731 33.25 -34.66 11.07
C LYS A 731 32.02 -34.66 11.97
N GLU A 732 30.88 -35.04 11.43
CA GLU A 732 29.59 -35.04 12.14
C GLU A 732 29.50 -36.16 13.19
N LEU A 733 30.32 -37.19 13.10
CA LEU A 733 30.32 -38.32 14.01
C LEU A 733 31.13 -38.01 15.25
N VAL A 734 30.51 -38.05 16.43
CA VAL A 734 31.20 -37.78 17.71
C VAL A 734 32.18 -38.91 18.07
N ASP A 735 33.25 -38.57 18.79
CA ASP A 735 34.33 -39.50 19.16
C ASP A 735 33.87 -40.78 19.88
N SER A 736 32.83 -40.69 20.74
CA SER A 736 32.29 -41.87 21.41
C SER A 736 31.73 -42.92 20.42
N LYS A 737 31.09 -42.47 19.33
CA LYS A 737 30.57 -43.35 18.27
C LYS A 737 31.71 -43.84 17.37
N LYS A 738 32.68 -43.00 17.06
CA LYS A 738 33.87 -43.39 16.31
C LYS A 738 34.64 -44.51 17.02
N LYS A 739 34.73 -44.48 18.37
CA LYS A 739 35.32 -45.60 19.12
C LYS A 739 34.59 -46.91 18.88
N ARG A 740 33.26 -46.90 18.93
CA ARG A 740 32.45 -48.11 18.63
C ARG A 740 32.70 -48.63 17.21
N ILE A 741 32.95 -47.75 16.23
CA ILE A 741 33.30 -48.11 14.86
C ILE A 741 34.71 -48.71 14.78
N VAL A 742 35.66 -48.21 15.55
CA VAL A 742 36.98 -48.81 15.65
C VAL A 742 36.87 -50.22 16.25
N ASP A 743 36.06 -50.42 17.29
CA ASP A 743 35.90 -51.72 17.96
C ASP A 743 35.40 -52.82 17.01
N ILE A 744 34.49 -52.48 16.09
CA ILE A 744 33.93 -53.47 15.14
C ILE A 744 34.82 -53.71 13.92
N SER A 745 35.89 -53.00 13.76
CA SER A 745 36.80 -53.20 12.64
C SER A 745 37.42 -54.61 12.71
N LYS A 746 37.25 -55.39 11.63
CA LYS A 746 37.89 -56.70 11.49
C LYS A 746 39.36 -56.59 11.10
N GLN A 747 39.80 -55.44 10.65
CA GLN A 747 41.18 -55.16 10.24
C GLN A 747 41.75 -54.03 11.08
N ASP A 748 43.04 -53.98 11.19
CA ASP A 748 43.76 -52.88 11.82
C ASP A 748 43.64 -51.65 10.93
N ILE A 749 43.68 -50.45 11.56
CA ILE A 749 43.38 -49.19 10.94
C ILE A 749 44.65 -48.36 10.83
N SER A 750 44.99 -48.01 9.61
CA SER A 750 46.09 -47.09 9.35
C SER A 750 45.67 -45.66 9.76
N ILE A 751 46.54 -44.97 10.49
CA ILE A 751 46.37 -43.59 10.87
C ILE A 751 46.97 -42.61 9.86
N GLN A 752 47.79 -43.14 8.93
CA GLN A 752 48.34 -42.34 7.85
C GLN A 752 47.22 -41.82 6.93
N ASN A 753 47.18 -40.50 6.73
CA ASN A 753 46.11 -39.82 5.96
C ASN A 753 44.70 -39.95 6.54
N LEU A 754 44.58 -40.44 7.81
CA LEU A 754 43.30 -40.50 8.50
C LEU A 754 43.04 -39.20 9.29
N ASN A 755 42.15 -38.33 8.77
CA ASN A 755 41.84 -37.07 9.41
C ASN A 755 40.77 -37.24 10.51
N VAL A 756 41.22 -37.62 11.70
CA VAL A 756 40.40 -37.86 12.89
C VAL A 756 40.89 -37.09 14.09
N SER A 757 40.05 -36.93 15.13
CA SER A 757 40.45 -36.26 16.36
C SER A 757 41.64 -37.00 17.04
N TYR A 758 42.46 -36.28 17.77
CA TYR A 758 43.53 -36.83 18.54
C TYR A 758 43.08 -37.93 19.54
N ARG A 759 41.82 -37.85 20.00
CA ARG A 759 41.26 -38.88 20.89
C ARG A 759 41.00 -40.18 20.16
N ILE A 760 40.57 -40.12 18.92
CA ILE A 760 40.38 -41.29 18.08
C ILE A 760 41.72 -41.84 17.57
N GLN A 761 42.66 -40.96 17.19
CA GLN A 761 44.04 -41.40 16.85
C GLN A 761 44.63 -42.20 18.00
N LYS A 762 44.54 -41.67 19.25
CA LYS A 762 44.98 -42.40 20.41
C LYS A 762 44.30 -43.75 20.58
N TYR A 763 42.95 -43.78 20.44
CA TYR A 763 42.19 -44.99 20.61
C TYR A 763 42.53 -46.06 19.56
N ILE A 764 42.78 -45.67 18.31
CA ILE A 764 43.24 -46.56 17.23
C ILE A 764 44.63 -47.14 17.58
N LEU A 765 45.53 -46.27 17.97
CA LEU A 765 46.89 -46.66 18.39
C LEU A 765 46.91 -47.69 19.53
N GLU A 766 45.94 -47.59 20.44
CA GLU A 766 45.84 -48.49 21.58
C GLU A 766 45.18 -49.86 21.26
N ASN A 767 44.14 -49.85 20.34
CA ASN A 767 43.23 -50.99 20.20
C ASN A 767 43.23 -51.65 18.80
N LYS A 768 43.53 -50.91 17.72
CA LYS A 768 43.38 -51.38 16.36
C LYS A 768 44.40 -50.74 15.40
N PHE A 769 45.64 -50.62 15.88
CA PHE A 769 46.70 -49.96 15.15
C PHE A 769 47.30 -50.91 14.07
N GLU A 770 47.37 -50.41 12.81
CA GLU A 770 48.03 -51.07 11.73
C GLU A 770 49.55 -50.99 11.86
N ASP A 771 50.19 -52.14 12.00
CA ASP A 771 51.62 -52.22 12.28
C ASP A 771 52.54 -51.63 11.18
N ASN A 772 52.04 -51.59 9.94
CA ASN A 772 52.73 -50.90 8.84
C ASN A 772 52.92 -49.39 9.04
N ASP A 773 52.15 -48.78 9.88
CA ASP A 773 52.29 -47.35 10.18
C ASP A 773 53.30 -47.08 11.29
N PHE A 774 53.94 -48.11 11.82
CA PHE A 774 54.87 -47.96 12.92
C PHE A 774 56.00 -46.94 12.61
N SER A 775 56.60 -47.07 11.44
CA SER A 775 57.66 -46.12 11.03
C SER A 775 57.13 -44.71 10.84
N TYR A 776 55.94 -44.56 10.30
CA TYR A 776 55.27 -43.29 10.08
C TYR A 776 55.02 -42.55 11.40
N ILE A 777 54.52 -43.20 12.46
CA ILE A 777 54.23 -42.52 13.74
C ILE A 777 55.49 -42.11 14.47
N ILE A 778 56.57 -42.86 14.28
CA ILE A 778 57.89 -42.56 14.87
C ILE A 778 58.53 -41.35 14.18
N GLU A 779 58.48 -41.31 12.86
CA GLU A 779 59.05 -40.24 12.05
C GLU A 779 58.27 -38.94 12.22
N GLU A 780 56.94 -38.97 12.19
CA GLU A 780 56.04 -37.84 12.22
C GLU A 780 55.56 -37.41 13.63
N TYR A 781 56.26 -37.89 14.69
CA TYR A 781 55.92 -37.69 16.11
C TYR A 781 55.54 -36.28 16.46
N SER A 782 56.30 -35.26 15.99
CA SER A 782 56.08 -33.84 16.31
C SER A 782 54.76 -33.34 15.80
N LYS A 783 54.16 -33.94 14.79
CA LYS A 783 52.86 -33.55 14.20
C LYS A 783 51.65 -34.00 15.04
N PHE A 784 51.85 -34.93 15.96
CA PHE A 784 50.77 -35.46 16.77
C PHE A 784 50.50 -34.60 18.03
N ASN A 785 49.26 -34.64 18.50
CA ASN A 785 48.87 -33.99 19.76
C ASN A 785 49.52 -34.67 20.96
N ASN A 786 49.75 -33.98 22.03
CA ASN A 786 50.42 -34.50 23.24
C ASN A 786 49.78 -35.77 23.80
N LEU A 787 48.42 -35.91 23.73
CA LEU A 787 47.77 -37.15 24.19
C LEU A 787 48.06 -38.35 23.28
N VAL A 788 48.30 -38.11 22.00
CA VAL A 788 48.68 -39.16 21.04
C VAL A 788 50.16 -39.45 21.16
N LYS A 789 50.99 -38.42 21.34
CA LYS A 789 52.41 -38.53 21.57
C LYS A 789 52.76 -39.46 22.72
N SER A 790 52.02 -39.38 23.85
CA SER A 790 52.22 -40.29 24.98
C SER A 790 52.02 -41.74 24.61
N THR A 791 51.04 -42.07 23.73
CA THR A 791 50.80 -43.43 23.28
C THR A 791 51.86 -43.88 22.27
N ILE A 792 52.25 -43.01 21.34
CA ILE A 792 53.36 -43.28 20.41
C ILE A 792 54.65 -43.50 21.16
N TYR A 793 54.92 -42.70 22.21
CA TYR A 793 56.09 -42.83 23.11
C TYR A 793 56.13 -44.23 23.76
N ILE A 794 54.98 -44.68 24.32
CA ILE A 794 54.87 -46.03 24.90
C ILE A 794 55.15 -47.12 23.88
N LYS A 795 54.61 -47.00 22.65
CA LYS A 795 54.86 -47.94 21.55
C LYS A 795 56.32 -47.90 21.11
N ALA A 796 56.93 -46.71 21.03
CA ALA A 796 58.34 -46.58 20.68
C ALA A 796 59.24 -47.26 21.75
N MET A 797 58.90 -46.99 23.04
CA MET A 797 59.59 -47.60 24.19
C MET A 797 59.55 -49.11 24.16
N SER A 798 58.36 -49.68 23.87
CA SER A 798 58.17 -51.13 23.79
C SER A 798 58.82 -51.79 22.57
N ASN A 799 59.27 -51.02 21.59
CA ASN A 799 59.78 -51.50 20.31
C ASN A 799 61.13 -50.84 19.94
N ILE A 800 61.97 -50.54 20.93
CA ILE A 800 63.30 -49.89 20.72
C ILE A 800 64.19 -50.76 19.87
N GLU A 801 64.22 -52.05 20.08
CA GLU A 801 64.97 -52.98 19.28
C GLU A 801 64.56 -52.95 17.80
N ARG A 802 63.25 -52.93 17.50
CA ARG A 802 62.72 -52.80 16.16
C ARG A 802 63.14 -51.49 15.49
N ILE A 803 63.04 -50.33 16.22
CA ILE A 803 63.46 -49.00 15.77
C ILE A 803 64.91 -49.01 15.30
N VAL A 804 65.76 -49.67 16.05
CA VAL A 804 67.19 -49.79 15.75
C VAL A 804 67.50 -50.79 14.65
N GLN A 805 66.86 -51.95 14.66
CA GLN A 805 67.11 -53.02 13.66
C GLN A 805 66.61 -52.62 12.27
N GLU A 806 65.41 -52.06 12.17
CA GLU A 806 64.74 -51.58 10.91
C GLU A 806 65.29 -50.24 10.46
N LYS A 807 66.12 -49.55 11.28
CA LYS A 807 66.63 -48.22 11.03
C LYS A 807 65.53 -47.21 10.79
N VAL A 808 64.46 -47.24 11.56
CA VAL A 808 63.29 -46.38 11.43
C VAL A 808 63.74 -44.91 11.55
N SER A 809 63.28 -44.06 10.64
CA SER A 809 63.52 -42.62 10.75
C SER A 809 62.82 -42.10 12.01
N ILE A 810 63.59 -41.61 12.98
CA ILE A 810 63.04 -41.11 14.26
C ILE A 810 62.94 -39.61 14.32
N ASN A 811 61.80 -39.10 14.78
CA ASN A 811 61.63 -37.69 15.02
C ASN A 811 62.55 -37.22 16.18
N ILE A 812 63.16 -36.06 16.02
CA ILE A 812 64.12 -35.53 17.00
C ILE A 812 63.47 -35.27 18.38
N GLU A 813 62.20 -34.79 18.44
CA GLU A 813 61.47 -34.58 19.69
C GLU A 813 61.33 -35.90 20.46
N LEU A 814 60.87 -36.94 19.79
CA LEU A 814 60.76 -38.28 20.37
C LEU A 814 62.12 -38.80 20.84
N LEU A 815 63.12 -38.69 20.01
CA LEU A 815 64.48 -39.11 20.34
C LEU A 815 64.99 -38.44 21.64
N LEU A 816 64.80 -37.13 21.73
CA LEU A 816 65.26 -36.41 22.93
C LEU A 816 64.45 -36.80 24.18
N GLU A 817 63.16 -37.05 24.05
CA GLU A 817 62.33 -37.57 25.12
C GLU A 817 62.79 -38.94 25.58
N MET A 818 62.96 -39.88 24.65
CA MET A 818 63.43 -41.25 24.93
C MET A 818 64.87 -41.27 25.54
N LEU A 819 65.76 -40.40 25.07
CA LEU A 819 67.13 -40.32 25.66
C LEU A 819 67.14 -39.72 27.07
N SER A 820 66.14 -38.91 27.41
CA SER A 820 66.01 -38.29 28.72
C SER A 820 65.34 -39.20 29.77
N ASP A 821 64.64 -40.23 29.32
CA ASP A 821 63.91 -41.15 30.23
C ASP A 821 64.81 -42.21 30.81
N GLU A 822 65.07 -42.13 32.13
CA GLU A 822 65.95 -43.02 32.87
C GLU A 822 65.47 -44.50 32.93
N GLN A 823 64.20 -44.77 32.62
CA GLN A 823 63.65 -46.09 32.61
C GLN A 823 64.06 -46.93 31.38
N ILE A 824 64.54 -46.28 30.35
CA ILE A 824 64.96 -46.94 29.10
C ILE A 824 66.41 -47.47 29.25
N SER A 825 66.59 -48.78 29.32
CA SER A 825 67.89 -49.45 29.39
C SER A 825 68.74 -49.28 28.12
N GLU A 826 68.10 -49.21 26.93
CA GLU A 826 68.74 -49.18 25.61
C GLU A 826 69.11 -47.76 25.14
N ARG A 827 69.04 -46.76 25.99
CA ARG A 827 69.35 -45.36 25.64
C ARG A 827 70.69 -45.18 24.95
N LYS A 828 71.71 -45.94 25.40
CA LYS A 828 73.04 -45.87 24.80
C LYS A 828 73.06 -46.35 23.37
N ILE A 829 72.29 -47.42 23.08
CA ILE A 829 72.18 -47.97 21.74
C ILE A 829 71.46 -46.99 20.86
N LEU A 830 70.29 -46.49 21.31
CA LEU A 830 69.45 -45.52 20.63
C LEU A 830 70.27 -44.27 20.32
N PHE A 831 70.93 -43.67 21.29
CA PHE A 831 71.82 -42.53 21.09
C PHE A 831 72.87 -42.82 19.99
N SER A 832 73.54 -43.95 20.04
CA SER A 832 74.58 -44.29 19.07
C SER A 832 74.06 -44.41 17.63
N TYR A 833 72.84 -44.86 17.40
CA TYR A 833 72.24 -45.00 16.08
C TYR A 833 71.76 -43.69 15.49
N TYR A 834 71.28 -42.78 16.36
CA TYR A 834 70.59 -41.54 15.92
C TYR A 834 71.37 -40.25 16.34
N ILE A 835 72.59 -40.39 16.79
CA ILE A 835 73.45 -39.30 17.23
C ILE A 835 73.55 -38.17 16.17
N GLN A 836 73.44 -38.54 14.91
CA GLN A 836 73.50 -37.62 13.76
C GLN A 836 72.34 -36.62 13.70
N LEU A 837 71.24 -36.89 14.35
CA LEU A 837 70.04 -36.03 14.38
C LEU A 837 70.15 -34.98 15.50
N LEU A 838 71.04 -35.14 16.45
CA LEU A 838 71.21 -34.27 17.59
C LEU A 838 72.15 -33.10 17.26
N ASP A 839 71.89 -31.95 17.87
CA ASP A 839 72.80 -30.84 17.75
C ASP A 839 74.07 -31.04 18.64
N ASP A 840 75.07 -30.19 18.46
CA ASP A 840 76.35 -30.32 19.15
C ASP A 840 76.21 -30.27 20.67
N LYS A 841 75.28 -29.46 21.17
CA LYS A 841 75.00 -29.29 22.59
C LYS A 841 74.37 -30.55 23.17
N ASP A 842 73.39 -31.09 22.49
CA ASP A 842 72.68 -32.31 22.91
C ASP A 842 73.59 -33.51 22.84
N VAL A 843 74.42 -33.64 21.86
CA VAL A 843 75.43 -34.75 21.79
C VAL A 843 76.36 -34.69 23.02
N ILE A 844 76.88 -33.50 23.34
CA ILE A 844 77.78 -33.34 24.52
C ILE A 844 77.01 -33.62 25.82
N LYS A 845 75.77 -33.14 25.91
CA LYS A 845 74.88 -33.39 27.06
C LYS A 845 74.68 -34.85 27.32
N TYR A 846 74.21 -35.58 26.25
CA TYR A 846 73.84 -37.00 26.35
C TYR A 846 75.03 -37.92 26.49
N VAL A 847 76.19 -37.63 25.94
CA VAL A 847 77.48 -38.38 26.21
C VAL A 847 77.83 -38.34 27.73
N ARG A 848 77.52 -37.23 28.37
CA ARG A 848 77.72 -37.11 29.84
C ARG A 848 76.64 -37.80 30.66
N SER A 849 75.37 -37.52 30.33
CA SER A 849 74.24 -37.96 31.13
C SER A 849 74.03 -39.49 30.99
N LEU A 850 74.34 -40.08 29.85
CA LEU A 850 74.22 -41.52 29.58
C LEU A 850 75.43 -42.34 30.08
N ASN A 851 76.30 -41.69 30.83
CA ASN A 851 77.48 -42.32 31.40
C ASN A 851 78.33 -43.09 30.37
N PHE A 852 78.54 -42.43 29.22
CA PHE A 852 79.56 -42.92 28.28
C PHE A 852 80.99 -42.74 28.87
N PRO A 853 81.98 -43.55 28.39
CA PRO A 853 83.32 -43.40 28.82
C PRO A 853 83.85 -41.97 28.75
N GLU A 854 84.59 -41.55 29.73
CA GLU A 854 85.16 -40.12 29.85
C GLU A 854 85.96 -39.79 28.58
N GLU A 855 86.53 -40.78 27.99
CA GLU A 855 87.27 -40.74 26.69
C GLU A 855 86.56 -39.91 25.63
N PHE A 856 85.20 -39.97 25.52
CA PHE A 856 84.43 -39.18 24.56
C PHE A 856 84.54 -37.68 24.84
N ILE A 857 84.58 -37.31 26.11
CA ILE A 857 84.77 -35.89 26.52
C ILE A 857 86.20 -35.50 26.29
N LEU A 858 87.19 -36.36 26.57
CA LEU A 858 88.60 -36.10 26.33
C LEU A 858 88.90 -35.86 24.81
N VAL A 859 88.17 -36.51 23.89
CA VAL A 859 88.28 -36.19 22.46
C VAL A 859 87.98 -34.71 22.22
N LEU A 860 86.95 -34.17 22.84
CA LEU A 860 86.53 -32.80 22.68
C LEU A 860 87.48 -31.78 23.28
N LYS A 861 88.39 -32.24 24.17
CA LYS A 861 89.47 -31.46 24.78
C LYS A 861 90.80 -31.61 24.06
N LYS A 862 90.80 -31.97 22.81
CA LYS A 862 92.04 -32.17 22.00
C LYS A 862 92.97 -33.26 22.54
N ARG A 863 92.47 -34.29 23.25
CA ARG A 863 93.18 -35.46 23.70
C ARG A 863 93.16 -36.59 22.66
N ARG A 864 93.91 -37.65 22.91
CA ARG A 864 94.11 -38.80 22.11
C ARG A 864 93.75 -40.10 22.84
N PRO A 865 92.47 -40.22 23.30
CA PRO A 865 92.05 -41.43 23.97
C PRO A 865 92.01 -42.70 23.11
N LYS A 866 91.87 -43.79 23.79
CA LYS A 866 91.57 -45.11 23.17
C LYS A 866 90.19 -45.58 23.57
N PHE A 867 89.49 -46.09 22.67
CA PHE A 867 88.18 -46.68 22.91
C PHE A 867 88.19 -48.17 22.70
N GLU A 868 87.31 -48.89 23.37
CA GLU A 868 86.96 -50.23 23.04
C GLU A 868 86.36 -50.31 21.64
N ASN A 869 86.71 -51.36 20.82
CA ASN A 869 86.18 -51.54 19.48
C ASN A 869 84.81 -52.15 19.49
N SER A 870 83.86 -51.39 20.05
CA SER A 870 82.40 -51.75 20.02
C SER A 870 81.64 -50.97 18.93
N SER A 871 80.53 -51.61 18.51
CA SER A 871 79.67 -51.00 17.43
C SER A 871 79.12 -49.68 17.87
N ILE A 872 78.81 -49.46 19.14
CA ILE A 872 78.29 -48.20 19.69
C ILE A 872 79.39 -47.15 19.60
N ASN A 873 80.63 -47.45 20.10
CA ASN A 873 81.70 -46.49 20.09
C ASN A 873 82.09 -46.08 18.64
N LYS A 874 82.01 -47.00 17.66
CA LYS A 874 82.26 -46.70 16.23
C LYS A 874 81.30 -45.67 15.74
N ARG A 875 80.00 -45.86 15.92
CA ARG A 875 79.00 -44.93 15.43
C ARG A 875 79.18 -43.56 16.01
N ILE A 876 79.46 -43.47 17.30
CA ILE A 876 79.61 -42.17 17.94
C ILE A 876 80.91 -41.49 17.43
N LEU A 877 81.98 -42.21 17.25
CA LEU A 877 83.22 -41.68 16.69
C LEU A 877 83.13 -41.28 15.23
N GLU A 878 82.33 -41.99 14.45
CA GLU A 878 82.01 -41.63 13.05
C GLU A 878 81.20 -40.33 13.01
N ASP A 879 80.25 -40.14 13.91
CA ASP A 879 79.46 -38.88 14.01
C ASP A 879 80.39 -37.73 14.49
N TYR A 880 81.24 -37.99 15.47
CA TYR A 880 82.24 -36.99 15.91
C TYR A 880 83.18 -36.60 14.76
N ARG A 881 83.49 -37.53 13.85
CA ARG A 881 84.25 -37.19 12.67
C ARG A 881 83.47 -36.39 11.67
N ARG A 882 82.17 -36.63 11.51
CA ARG A 882 81.25 -35.91 10.66
C ARG A 882 81.08 -34.44 11.15
N ARG A 883 81.11 -34.26 12.47
CA ARG A 883 81.04 -32.93 13.13
C ARG A 883 82.40 -32.24 13.11
N ASP A 884 83.35 -32.82 12.49
CA ASP A 884 84.76 -32.29 12.51
C ASP A 884 85.42 -32.19 13.92
N TRP A 885 84.95 -32.96 14.92
CA TRP A 885 85.49 -33.03 16.24
C TRP A 885 86.70 -33.98 16.36
N ILE A 886 86.91 -34.84 15.35
CA ILE A 886 87.99 -35.76 15.23
C ILE A 886 88.76 -35.47 13.91
N THR A 887 90.07 -35.35 14.04
CA THR A 887 91.01 -35.19 12.87
C THR A 887 91.43 -36.48 12.25
N LYS A 888 91.74 -37.56 13.08
CA LYS A 888 92.15 -38.88 12.60
C LYS A 888 91.58 -39.95 13.53
N ILE A 889 91.15 -41.04 12.89
CA ILE A 889 90.74 -42.28 13.56
C ILE A 889 91.71 -43.42 13.13
N TYR A 890 92.14 -44.16 14.09
CA TYR A 890 93.05 -45.33 13.84
C TYR A 890 92.31 -46.60 14.43
N ASP A 891 91.80 -47.45 13.61
CA ASP A 891 91.24 -48.73 14.07
C ASP A 891 92.43 -49.74 14.16
N ARG A 892 92.58 -50.38 15.34
CA ARG A 892 93.72 -51.29 15.66
C ARG A 892 93.15 -52.70 15.97
N GLY A 893 91.98 -52.97 15.59
CA GLY A 893 91.36 -54.32 15.82
C GLY A 893 90.70 -54.35 17.23
N ASN A 894 91.51 -54.40 18.29
CA ASN A 894 91.04 -54.50 19.67
C ASN A 894 90.62 -53.14 20.27
N TYR A 895 91.06 -52.02 19.70
CA TYR A 895 90.74 -50.69 20.18
C TYR A 895 90.80 -49.60 19.06
N ILE A 896 90.03 -48.60 19.18
CA ILE A 896 90.04 -47.40 18.32
C ILE A 896 90.81 -46.29 19.02
N LYS A 897 91.80 -45.71 18.36
CA LYS A 897 92.56 -44.53 18.85
C LYS A 897 92.10 -43.35 17.96
N VAL A 898 91.77 -42.25 18.61
CA VAL A 898 91.32 -41.06 17.93
C VAL A 898 92.12 -39.85 18.26
N GLN A 899 92.24 -38.93 17.34
CA GLN A 899 92.89 -37.61 17.61
C GLN A 899 91.78 -36.52 17.60
N GLY A 900 91.42 -36.01 18.73
CA GLY A 900 90.39 -35.01 18.87
C GLY A 900 90.81 -33.57 18.54
N ARG A 901 89.83 -32.68 18.34
CA ARG A 901 89.99 -31.26 18.26
C ARG A 901 89.52 -30.59 19.57
N MET A 902 89.90 -29.27 19.75
CA MET A 902 89.34 -28.48 20.84
C MET A 902 87.93 -28.01 20.50
N VAL A 903 86.98 -28.62 21.12
CA VAL A 903 85.53 -28.29 21.00
C VAL A 903 85.06 -27.72 22.35
N LEU A 904 85.56 -28.27 23.48
CA LEU A 904 85.31 -27.85 24.81
C LEU A 904 86.56 -27.21 25.36
N LYS A 905 86.45 -25.98 25.90
CA LYS A 905 87.57 -25.24 26.60
C LYS A 905 87.83 -25.85 27.95
#